data_e8a23f8e53a01cc2a4115b7ba1923111
#
_entry.id   e8a23f8e53a01cc2a4115b7ba1923111
#
_cell.length_a   1.000
_cell.length_b   1.000
_cell.length_c   1.000
_cell.angle_alpha   90.00
_cell.angle_beta   90.00
_cell.angle_gamma   90.00
#
_symmetry.space_group_name_H-M   'P 1'
#
loop_
_entity.id
_entity.type
_entity.pdbx_description
1 polymer ?
#
loop_
_entity_poly.entity_id
_entity_poly.type
_entity_poly.pdbx_seq_one_letter_code
_entity_poly.pdbx_strand_id
1 'polypeptide(L)'
;MIKQLTKWWTVLITIAGFAALSIVNPNIIQSIEYAYYDSLQQAKEKEIIEDVVLINIDEAAISAKGQYPWPRGSIGDYIRNGPADSLYVLNVIYSEQDRFKEDHLLAEAMAEKAVVLASAPSQQTSDGVGTFVGVATFGEQDENWLYDFPGLLYPIDDLSMYAFGVGATVAIPDEPTGVVRRSPLVVKAAGNPYPSIALDTLRVYTGEPSYQMKVGSNGVEWIRMGRQDPIITNSFAEIPIAFWNQFPSQSITEPLPSGKVLVFGITAEGYSNPVPTPTGAMYPHEVQAQLIQTVLSGVQITIPDWKSIFELFFLVICCLGILVAVYVFPITLGVITSLLLVGSGYGVSHWFWTSSLTFVDASLVSLASLVVFAQSSFNKYYLTFLEKREIMKQFAGYCSPEVVTILQQNPSLVKDGMKKDVSIVFSDLRGFTPLGESFGDDVRGLTDLMNGYMDAITQPVLDANGMIIKYIGDASMHIHNAPMEDDNHAATAVSTGINMLRAVEKFNDKITKEGRPPIGMGAGINSGLGYVGEMGSSSRHSYDILGDAVSTAARIESKCKEYGCLLLVGEETVNRCSPNDFFFLKVDDLAVKGKTVGVGIHTVLDLKKDKYIKPAEMHEAMHMNYRKQNFDKSIKICNDLMDCFEGQMKGYYNMWIERCEYMKTQDLPKDWDGIFIATTK
;
A
#
# COMPACT_ATOMS: atom_id res chain seq x y z
N MET A 1 2.48 -19.17 -6.94
CA MET A 1 1.13 -18.62 -6.79
C MET A 1 1.12 -17.22 -6.17
N ILE A 2 1.70 -16.98 -5.00
CA ILE A 2 1.72 -15.66 -4.35
C ILE A 2 2.39 -14.57 -5.21
N LYS A 3 3.54 -14.84 -5.84
CA LYS A 3 4.25 -13.91 -6.75
C LYS A 3 3.42 -13.47 -7.98
N GLN A 4 2.38 -14.23 -8.35
CA GLN A 4 1.45 -13.85 -9.41
C GLN A 4 0.34 -12.94 -8.89
N LEU A 5 -0.14 -13.15 -7.65
CA LEU A 5 -1.20 -12.39 -7.01
C LEU A 5 -0.77 -10.98 -6.56
N THR A 6 0.54 -10.71 -6.49
CA THR A 6 1.08 -9.40 -6.09
C THR A 6 1.51 -8.53 -7.26
N LYS A 7 1.18 -8.92 -8.51
CA LYS A 7 1.46 -8.08 -9.68
C LYS A 7 0.47 -6.92 -9.79
N TRP A 8 0.89 -5.82 -10.38
CA TRP A 8 0.09 -4.59 -10.56
C TRP A 8 -1.28 -4.83 -11.21
N TRP A 9 -1.39 -5.78 -12.14
CA TRP A 9 -2.65 -6.07 -12.84
C TRP A 9 -3.73 -6.66 -11.94
N THR A 10 -3.37 -7.26 -10.77
CA THR A 10 -4.37 -7.77 -9.81
C THR A 10 -5.17 -6.64 -9.17
N VAL A 11 -4.59 -5.44 -9.12
CA VAL A 11 -5.28 -4.23 -8.66
C VAL A 11 -6.41 -3.84 -9.62
N LEU A 12 -6.25 -4.08 -10.95
CA LEU A 12 -7.30 -3.84 -11.93
C LEU A 12 -8.53 -4.71 -11.69
N ILE A 13 -8.35 -5.95 -11.18
CA ILE A 13 -9.46 -6.82 -10.79
C ILE A 13 -10.22 -6.21 -9.61
N THR A 14 -9.52 -5.65 -8.64
CA THR A 14 -10.14 -4.98 -7.50
C THR A 14 -10.91 -3.73 -7.95
N ILE A 15 -10.33 -2.92 -8.85
CA ILE A 15 -11.02 -1.76 -9.44
C ILE A 15 -12.29 -2.20 -10.18
N ALA A 16 -12.21 -3.24 -11.02
CA ALA A 16 -13.37 -3.79 -11.72
C ALA A 16 -14.44 -4.34 -10.75
N GLY A 17 -14.02 -4.94 -9.63
CA GLY A 17 -14.91 -5.39 -8.57
C GLY A 17 -15.70 -4.24 -7.93
N PHE A 18 -15.02 -3.14 -7.57
CA PHE A 18 -15.68 -1.95 -7.04
C PHE A 18 -16.56 -1.23 -8.07
N ALA A 19 -16.14 -1.19 -9.34
CA ALA A 19 -16.98 -0.68 -10.43
C ALA A 19 -18.25 -1.52 -10.60
N ALA A 20 -18.16 -2.84 -10.53
CA ALA A 20 -19.33 -3.72 -10.55
C ALA A 20 -20.23 -3.51 -9.33
N LEU A 21 -19.68 -3.33 -8.13
CA LEU A 21 -20.43 -3.01 -6.92
C LEU A 21 -21.17 -1.66 -7.04
N SER A 22 -20.54 -0.66 -7.66
CA SER A 22 -21.19 0.63 -7.95
C SER A 22 -22.39 0.49 -8.90
N ILE A 23 -22.29 -0.39 -9.90
CA ILE A 23 -23.39 -0.61 -10.86
C ILE A 23 -24.52 -1.44 -10.24
N VAL A 24 -24.20 -2.50 -9.50
CA VAL A 24 -25.18 -3.39 -8.86
C VAL A 24 -25.86 -2.72 -7.68
N ASN A 25 -25.14 -1.81 -7.01
CA ASN A 25 -25.58 -1.05 -5.83
C ASN A 25 -26.33 -1.92 -4.78
N PRO A 26 -25.71 -2.96 -4.19
CA PRO A 26 -26.37 -3.82 -3.22
C PRO A 26 -26.73 -3.07 -1.93
N ASN A 27 -27.70 -3.59 -1.15
CA ASN A 27 -28.23 -2.96 0.07
C ASN A 27 -27.17 -2.47 1.07
N ILE A 28 -26.03 -3.20 1.17
CA ILE A 28 -24.91 -2.78 2.04
C ILE A 28 -24.29 -1.46 1.54
N ILE A 29 -24.10 -1.32 0.24
CA ILE A 29 -23.54 -0.10 -0.37
C ILE A 29 -24.54 1.05 -0.23
N GLN A 30 -25.82 0.81 -0.50
CA GLN A 30 -26.89 1.80 -0.29
C GLN A 30 -26.95 2.26 1.17
N SER A 31 -26.80 1.36 2.12
CA SER A 31 -26.79 1.74 3.55
C SER A 31 -25.61 2.66 3.89
N ILE A 32 -24.44 2.45 3.28
CA ILE A 32 -23.27 3.32 3.47
C ILE A 32 -23.51 4.69 2.80
N GLU A 33 -24.05 4.70 1.59
CA GLU A 33 -24.44 5.91 0.87
C GLU A 33 -25.44 6.74 1.70
N TYR A 34 -26.48 6.10 2.23
CA TYR A 34 -27.48 6.76 3.07
C TYR A 34 -26.91 7.28 4.40
N ALA A 35 -26.01 6.53 5.03
CA ALA A 35 -25.33 7.01 6.23
C ALA A 35 -24.47 8.26 5.94
N TYR A 36 -23.84 8.30 4.77
CA TYR A 36 -23.11 9.49 4.34
C TYR A 36 -24.05 10.68 4.05
N TYR A 37 -25.17 10.44 3.33
CA TYR A 37 -26.20 11.45 3.12
C TYR A 37 -26.74 12.01 4.44
N ASP A 38 -27.07 11.15 5.40
CA ASP A 38 -27.55 11.55 6.72
C ASP A 38 -26.50 12.41 7.44
N SER A 39 -25.22 12.07 7.33
CA SER A 39 -24.13 12.86 7.92
C SER A 39 -24.03 14.27 7.33
N LEU A 40 -24.29 14.43 6.03
CA LEU A 40 -24.34 15.74 5.38
C LEU A 40 -25.53 16.58 5.86
N GLN A 41 -26.69 15.97 6.09
CA GLN A 41 -27.87 16.61 6.68
C GLN A 41 -27.58 17.06 8.11
N GLN A 42 -26.96 16.19 8.93
CA GLN A 42 -26.61 16.49 10.32
C GLN A 42 -25.56 17.59 10.45
N ALA A 43 -24.63 17.65 9.49
CA ALA A 43 -23.54 18.64 9.48
C ALA A 43 -24.00 20.03 9.01
N LYS A 44 -25.20 20.13 8.42
CA LYS A 44 -25.77 21.41 8.00
C LYS A 44 -26.10 22.24 9.24
N GLU A 45 -25.80 23.54 9.19
CA GLU A 45 -26.15 24.46 10.24
C GLU A 45 -27.70 24.50 10.43
N LYS A 46 -28.13 24.39 11.66
CA LYS A 46 -29.56 24.39 11.97
C LYS A 46 -30.16 25.77 11.76
N GLU A 47 -31.24 25.81 11.00
CA GLU A 47 -31.97 27.04 10.67
C GLU A 47 -33.21 27.17 11.56
N ILE A 48 -33.29 28.24 12.31
CA ILE A 48 -34.46 28.52 13.17
C ILE A 48 -35.54 29.15 12.31
N ILE A 49 -36.67 28.46 12.17
CA ILE A 49 -37.83 28.89 11.37
C ILE A 49 -38.91 29.41 12.31
N GLU A 50 -39.17 30.69 12.25
CA GLU A 50 -40.18 31.29 13.08
C GLU A 50 -41.60 31.26 12.46
N ASP A 51 -41.71 31.08 11.14
CA ASP A 51 -42.98 31.15 10.40
C ASP A 51 -43.79 29.85 10.46
N VAL A 52 -43.18 28.74 10.84
CA VAL A 52 -43.85 27.46 11.09
C VAL A 52 -43.73 27.11 12.56
N VAL A 53 -44.85 26.82 13.21
CA VAL A 53 -44.90 26.50 14.63
C VAL A 53 -45.56 25.14 14.85
N LEU A 54 -44.94 24.30 15.66
CA LEU A 54 -45.50 23.01 16.04
C LEU A 54 -46.46 23.17 17.23
N ILE A 55 -47.69 22.70 17.05
CA ILE A 55 -48.72 22.74 18.10
C ILE A 55 -48.95 21.29 18.55
N ASN A 56 -48.54 21.02 19.77
CA ASN A 56 -48.49 19.64 20.29
C ASN A 56 -49.71 19.33 21.17
N ILE A 57 -50.35 18.21 20.88
CA ILE A 57 -51.20 17.52 21.83
C ILE A 57 -50.30 16.64 22.67
N ASP A 58 -49.77 17.22 23.73
CA ASP A 58 -48.76 16.66 24.61
C ASP A 58 -49.32 16.12 25.92
N GLU A 59 -48.49 15.61 26.81
CA GLU A 59 -48.87 15.13 28.13
C GLU A 59 -49.52 16.21 29.00
N ALA A 60 -49.13 17.47 28.86
CA ALA A 60 -49.73 18.58 29.57
C ALA A 60 -51.17 18.80 29.10
N ALA A 61 -51.41 18.71 27.81
CA ALA A 61 -52.73 18.82 27.22
C ALA A 61 -53.67 17.66 27.63
N ILE A 62 -53.10 16.41 27.62
CA ILE A 62 -53.84 15.22 28.11
C ILE A 62 -54.19 15.33 29.59
N SER A 63 -53.25 15.82 30.41
CA SER A 63 -53.50 16.01 31.85
C SER A 63 -54.56 17.09 32.12
N ALA A 64 -54.59 18.13 31.30
CA ALA A 64 -55.54 19.24 31.46
C ALA A 64 -56.95 18.90 30.96
N LYS A 65 -57.09 18.13 29.86
CA LYS A 65 -58.39 17.90 29.19
C LYS A 65 -58.88 16.44 29.29
N GLY A 66 -58.06 15.53 29.80
CA GLY A 66 -58.37 14.11 29.87
C GLY A 66 -57.95 13.33 28.63
N GLN A 67 -58.30 12.06 28.60
CA GLN A 67 -57.85 11.10 27.57
C GLN A 67 -58.30 11.54 26.17
N TYR A 68 -57.33 11.53 25.24
CA TYR A 68 -57.58 11.71 23.80
C TYR A 68 -58.13 10.43 23.17
N PRO A 69 -59.02 10.46 22.12
CA PRO A 69 -59.43 11.63 21.36
C PRO A 69 -60.54 12.44 22.08
N TRP A 70 -60.36 13.77 22.09
CA TRP A 70 -61.32 14.69 22.63
C TRP A 70 -62.52 14.90 21.68
N PRO A 71 -63.66 15.41 22.20
CA PRO A 71 -64.75 15.93 21.36
C PRO A 71 -64.21 16.94 20.34
N ARG A 72 -64.61 16.83 19.07
CA ARG A 72 -64.13 17.73 18.00
C ARG A 72 -64.38 19.18 18.22
N GLY A 73 -65.47 19.53 18.97
CA GLY A 73 -65.72 20.87 19.41
C GLY A 73 -64.59 21.48 20.24
N SER A 74 -63.88 20.65 21.01
CA SER A 74 -62.67 21.10 21.75
C SER A 74 -61.57 21.59 20.86
N ILE A 75 -61.30 20.88 19.72
CA ILE A 75 -60.36 21.34 18.72
C ILE A 75 -60.89 22.58 17.99
N GLY A 76 -62.20 22.61 17.67
CA GLY A 76 -62.89 23.76 17.09
C GLY A 76 -62.74 25.05 17.95
N ASP A 77 -62.82 24.94 19.29
CA ASP A 77 -62.61 26.06 20.19
C ASP A 77 -61.16 26.63 20.10
N TYR A 78 -60.11 25.78 20.00
CA TYR A 78 -58.76 26.29 19.81
C TYR A 78 -58.60 27.02 18.47
N ILE A 79 -59.18 26.50 17.37
CA ILE A 79 -59.16 27.16 16.07
C ILE A 79 -59.96 28.47 16.08
N ARG A 80 -61.17 28.46 16.64
CA ARG A 80 -62.05 29.63 16.72
C ARG A 80 -61.43 30.79 17.52
N ASN A 81 -60.83 30.46 18.69
CA ASN A 81 -60.17 31.43 19.55
C ASN A 81 -58.78 31.83 19.09
N GLY A 82 -58.19 31.08 18.12
CA GLY A 82 -56.86 31.36 17.56
C GLY A 82 -56.89 32.53 16.55
N PRO A 83 -55.71 32.99 16.09
CA PRO A 83 -55.60 34.13 15.21
C PRO A 83 -56.20 33.86 13.81
N ALA A 84 -56.79 34.84 13.20
CA ALA A 84 -57.47 34.72 11.91
C ALA A 84 -56.48 34.73 10.70
N ASP A 85 -55.29 35.25 10.90
CA ASP A 85 -54.23 35.42 9.91
C ASP A 85 -53.26 34.26 9.89
N SER A 86 -53.50 33.19 10.64
CA SER A 86 -52.67 31.98 10.65
C SER A 86 -53.30 30.89 9.81
N LEU A 87 -52.46 30.04 9.24
CA LEU A 87 -52.83 28.83 8.51
C LEU A 87 -52.73 27.60 9.43
N TYR A 88 -53.83 26.89 9.58
CA TYR A 88 -53.97 25.75 10.47
C TYR A 88 -53.77 24.44 9.68
N VAL A 89 -52.75 23.69 9.97
CA VAL A 89 -52.47 22.39 9.34
C VAL A 89 -52.70 21.27 10.35
N LEU A 90 -53.85 20.60 10.24
CA LEU A 90 -54.22 19.55 11.20
C LEU A 90 -53.71 18.19 10.72
N ASN A 91 -52.56 17.76 11.21
CA ASN A 91 -52.00 16.41 10.90
C ASN A 91 -52.65 15.32 11.78
N VAL A 92 -53.98 15.35 11.81
CA VAL A 92 -54.85 14.38 12.46
C VAL A 92 -55.91 13.95 11.46
N ILE A 93 -56.19 12.65 11.39
CA ILE A 93 -57.11 12.08 10.40
C ILE A 93 -58.51 12.02 10.97
N TYR A 94 -59.45 12.66 10.30
CA TYR A 94 -60.87 12.75 10.70
C TYR A 94 -61.75 11.92 9.75
N SER A 95 -61.47 10.66 9.53
CA SER A 95 -62.18 9.79 8.58
C SER A 95 -63.46 9.17 9.10
N GLU A 96 -63.75 9.35 10.40
CA GLU A 96 -64.97 8.81 11.04
C GLU A 96 -65.74 9.94 11.74
N GLN A 97 -67.02 9.78 11.92
CA GLN A 97 -67.85 10.74 12.69
C GLN A 97 -67.40 10.79 14.16
N ASP A 98 -67.46 11.97 14.73
CA ASP A 98 -67.15 12.15 16.14
C ASP A 98 -68.14 11.36 17.04
N ARG A 99 -67.57 10.57 17.94
CA ARG A 99 -68.37 9.82 18.93
C ARG A 99 -69.24 10.70 19.83
N PHE A 100 -68.83 11.98 19.96
CA PHE A 100 -69.61 12.99 20.75
C PHE A 100 -70.55 13.81 19.87
N LYS A 101 -70.56 13.59 18.55
CA LYS A 101 -71.39 14.28 17.55
C LYS A 101 -71.14 15.79 17.48
N GLU A 102 -69.93 16.21 17.71
CA GLU A 102 -69.48 17.61 17.69
C GLU A 102 -68.73 17.99 16.41
N ASP A 103 -68.84 17.21 15.32
CA ASP A 103 -68.30 17.54 14.04
C ASP A 103 -68.63 18.91 13.50
N HIS A 104 -69.91 19.33 13.70
CA HIS A 104 -70.42 20.62 13.28
C HIS A 104 -69.72 21.80 13.99
N LEU A 105 -69.27 21.66 15.24
CA LEU A 105 -68.54 22.70 15.97
C LEU A 105 -67.14 22.94 15.42
N LEU A 106 -66.50 21.85 14.98
CA LEU A 106 -65.21 21.94 14.29
C LEU A 106 -65.38 22.53 12.88
N ALA A 107 -66.41 22.09 12.13
CA ALA A 107 -66.75 22.63 10.82
C ALA A 107 -67.04 24.15 10.85
N GLU A 108 -67.83 24.63 11.82
CA GLU A 108 -68.05 26.04 12.00
C GLU A 108 -66.82 26.88 12.29
N ALA A 109 -65.88 26.32 13.11
CA ALA A 109 -64.56 26.95 13.38
C ALA A 109 -63.70 27.01 12.15
N MET A 110 -63.73 25.97 11.32
CA MET A 110 -62.99 25.89 10.07
C MET A 110 -63.52 26.82 8.97
N ALA A 111 -64.82 27.10 8.96
CA ALA A 111 -65.43 28.03 8.02
C ALA A 111 -64.93 29.51 8.18
N GLU A 112 -64.38 29.87 9.33
CA GLU A 112 -63.86 31.18 9.64
C GLU A 112 -62.36 31.33 9.48
N LYS A 113 -61.59 30.18 9.27
CA LYS A 113 -60.16 30.14 9.29
C LYS A 113 -59.60 29.29 8.10
N ALA A 114 -58.42 29.62 7.68
CA ALA A 114 -57.71 28.78 6.68
C ALA A 114 -57.22 27.49 7.34
N VAL A 115 -57.88 26.38 7.02
CA VAL A 115 -57.54 25.06 7.60
C VAL A 115 -57.22 24.07 6.49
N VAL A 116 -56.11 23.35 6.64
CA VAL A 116 -55.74 22.19 5.82
C VAL A 116 -55.83 20.92 6.65
N LEU A 117 -56.57 19.95 6.17
CA LEU A 117 -56.77 18.65 6.84
C LEU A 117 -55.85 17.58 6.28
N ALA A 118 -55.47 16.65 7.14
CA ALA A 118 -54.72 15.45 6.72
C ALA A 118 -55.67 14.35 6.21
N SER A 119 -55.24 13.69 5.15
CA SER A 119 -55.72 12.39 4.72
C SER A 119 -54.56 11.38 4.76
N ALA A 120 -54.85 10.08 4.75
CA ALA A 120 -53.77 9.06 4.71
C ALA A 120 -54.08 7.99 3.69
N PRO A 121 -53.06 7.51 2.94
CA PRO A 121 -53.22 6.33 2.08
C PRO A 121 -53.68 5.11 2.86
N SER A 122 -54.57 4.31 2.24
CA SER A 122 -55.15 3.09 2.83
C SER A 122 -54.96 1.90 1.90
N GLN A 123 -54.72 0.75 2.50
CA GLN A 123 -54.73 -0.54 1.79
C GLN A 123 -56.17 -1.08 1.56
N GLN A 124 -57.17 -0.43 2.15
CA GLN A 124 -58.56 -0.76 1.91
C GLN A 124 -59.14 0.14 0.82
N THR A 125 -59.90 -0.43 -0.10
CA THR A 125 -60.60 0.33 -1.11
C THR A 125 -61.64 1.24 -0.44
N SER A 126 -61.61 2.51 -0.77
CA SER A 126 -62.64 3.47 -0.33
C SER A 126 -63.56 3.84 -1.51
N ASP A 127 -64.88 3.67 -1.28
CA ASP A 127 -65.90 4.14 -2.21
C ASP A 127 -66.18 5.62 -1.92
N GLY A 128 -65.69 6.50 -2.68
CA GLY A 128 -66.03 7.93 -2.50
C GLY A 128 -64.88 8.71 -1.93
N VAL A 129 -64.20 9.27 -2.83
CA VAL A 129 -63.16 10.21 -2.59
C VAL A 129 -63.79 11.57 -2.65
N GLY A 130 -63.69 12.35 -1.56
CA GLY A 130 -64.17 13.72 -1.51
C GLY A 130 -63.63 14.59 -2.64
N THR A 131 -64.05 15.85 -2.67
CA THR A 131 -63.52 16.83 -3.64
C THR A 131 -62.03 16.99 -3.48
N PHE A 132 -61.28 16.68 -4.55
CA PHE A 132 -59.85 16.93 -4.59
C PHE A 132 -59.53 18.17 -5.43
N VAL A 133 -58.41 18.77 -5.14
CA VAL A 133 -57.91 19.91 -5.89
C VAL A 133 -57.46 19.45 -7.27
N GLY A 134 -57.87 20.15 -8.32
CA GLY A 134 -57.52 19.83 -9.70
C GLY A 134 -56.00 19.90 -9.95
N VAL A 135 -55.50 18.87 -10.58
CA VAL A 135 -54.15 18.85 -11.13
C VAL A 135 -54.21 19.09 -12.63
N ALA A 136 -53.36 19.99 -13.11
CA ALA A 136 -53.15 20.16 -14.54
C ALA A 136 -51.88 19.38 -14.95
N THR A 137 -52.08 18.21 -15.55
CA THR A 137 -50.98 17.36 -16.04
C THR A 137 -50.54 17.78 -17.42
N PHE A 138 -49.22 17.94 -17.62
CA PHE A 138 -48.60 18.30 -18.87
C PHE A 138 -47.66 17.14 -19.33
N GLY A 139 -47.57 16.90 -20.65
CA GLY A 139 -46.73 15.88 -21.23
C GLY A 139 -47.45 14.55 -21.38
N GLU A 140 -46.82 13.45 -21.03
CA GLU A 140 -47.41 12.12 -21.10
C GLU A 140 -48.47 11.99 -19.98
N GLN A 141 -49.62 11.43 -20.33
CA GLN A 141 -50.72 11.27 -19.35
C GLN A 141 -50.64 9.90 -18.67
N ASP A 142 -49.43 9.42 -18.38
CA ASP A 142 -49.24 8.17 -17.69
C ASP A 142 -48.97 8.40 -16.20
N GLU A 143 -50.01 8.23 -15.38
CA GLU A 143 -49.96 8.40 -13.94
C GLU A 143 -49.48 7.14 -13.20
N ASN A 144 -48.99 6.10 -13.93
CA ASN A 144 -48.51 4.84 -13.34
C ASN A 144 -47.21 5.01 -12.57
N TRP A 145 -46.55 6.15 -12.68
CA TRP A 145 -45.34 6.47 -11.91
C TRP A 145 -45.62 6.89 -10.46
N LEU A 146 -46.81 7.35 -10.15
CA LEU A 146 -47.15 7.75 -8.78
C LEU A 146 -47.35 6.52 -7.88
N TYR A 147 -47.02 6.68 -6.59
CA TYR A 147 -47.39 5.68 -5.60
C TYR A 147 -48.92 5.48 -5.61
N ASP A 148 -49.39 4.31 -5.97
CA ASP A 148 -50.77 3.96 -6.15
C ASP A 148 -51.30 3.16 -4.94
N PHE A 149 -52.28 3.72 -4.26
CA PHE A 149 -52.93 3.12 -3.12
C PHE A 149 -54.37 2.75 -3.46
N PRO A 150 -54.89 1.59 -2.93
CA PRO A 150 -56.26 1.16 -3.18
C PRO A 150 -57.32 2.14 -2.69
N GLY A 151 -56.99 2.94 -1.67
CA GLY A 151 -57.92 3.93 -1.09
C GLY A 151 -57.24 5.01 -0.30
N LEU A 152 -58.02 5.92 0.23
CA LEU A 152 -57.59 7.03 1.06
C LEU A 152 -58.51 7.16 2.27
N LEU A 153 -57.94 7.25 3.46
CA LEU A 153 -58.66 7.69 4.65
C LEU A 153 -58.86 9.19 4.54
N TYR A 154 -60.00 9.58 3.99
CA TYR A 154 -60.32 10.96 3.72
C TYR A 154 -61.16 11.54 4.86
N PRO A 155 -61.05 12.85 5.22
CA PRO A 155 -61.94 13.47 6.21
C PRO A 155 -63.41 13.34 5.82
N ILE A 156 -64.30 13.22 6.80
CA ILE A 156 -65.75 13.18 6.55
C ILE A 156 -66.21 14.43 5.79
N ASP A 157 -67.28 14.29 5.01
CA ASP A 157 -67.81 15.36 4.15
C ASP A 157 -68.14 16.63 4.95
N ASP A 158 -68.70 16.46 6.16
CA ASP A 158 -69.04 17.58 7.07
C ASP A 158 -67.83 18.45 7.42
N LEU A 159 -66.61 17.93 7.39
CA LEU A 159 -65.38 18.68 7.64
C LEU A 159 -64.69 19.10 6.34
N SER A 160 -64.63 18.20 5.37
CA SER A 160 -63.88 18.44 4.12
C SER A 160 -64.49 19.58 3.29
N MET A 161 -65.80 19.83 3.36
CA MET A 161 -66.48 20.94 2.68
C MET A 161 -66.07 22.32 3.22
N TYR A 162 -65.61 22.40 4.44
CA TYR A 162 -65.17 23.68 5.10
C TYR A 162 -63.65 23.80 5.14
N ALA A 163 -62.90 22.74 4.72
CA ALA A 163 -61.45 22.80 4.63
C ALA A 163 -60.98 23.59 3.40
N PHE A 164 -60.01 24.47 3.57
CA PHE A 164 -59.34 25.15 2.46
C PHE A 164 -58.47 24.21 1.63
N GLY A 165 -58.06 23.10 2.25
CA GLY A 165 -57.29 22.05 1.60
C GLY A 165 -57.35 20.72 2.33
N VAL A 166 -57.13 19.63 1.58
CA VAL A 166 -56.95 18.27 2.13
C VAL A 166 -55.79 17.62 1.44
N GLY A 167 -54.75 17.26 2.20
CA GLY A 167 -53.53 16.64 1.66
C GLY A 167 -53.18 15.33 2.33
N ALA A 168 -52.55 14.45 1.55
CA ALA A 168 -52.10 13.14 2.05
C ALA A 168 -50.87 13.31 2.94
N THR A 169 -50.94 12.76 4.16
CA THR A 169 -49.78 12.63 5.04
C THR A 169 -49.09 11.31 4.72
N VAL A 170 -47.95 11.41 4.04
CA VAL A 170 -47.19 10.26 3.54
C VAL A 170 -45.75 10.40 3.95
N ALA A 171 -45.19 9.34 4.50
CA ALA A 171 -43.77 9.19 4.72
C ALA A 171 -43.38 7.78 4.35
N ILE A 172 -42.56 7.62 3.32
CA ILE A 172 -42.12 6.33 2.83
C ILE A 172 -40.67 6.12 3.30
N PRO A 173 -40.45 5.18 4.24
CA PRO A 173 -39.09 4.88 4.69
C PRO A 173 -38.27 4.30 3.58
N ASP A 174 -37.02 4.71 3.42
CA ASP A 174 -36.09 4.15 2.46
C ASP A 174 -35.64 2.74 2.89
N GLU A 175 -35.74 1.77 2.00
CA GLU A 175 -35.09 0.49 2.17
C GLU A 175 -33.57 0.64 1.86
N PRO A 176 -32.68 -0.08 2.56
CA PRO A 176 -32.94 -1.05 3.64
C PRO A 176 -32.89 -0.46 5.06
N THR A 177 -32.81 0.88 5.21
CA THR A 177 -32.52 1.52 6.51
C THR A 177 -33.74 1.83 7.35
N GLY A 178 -34.92 1.89 6.73
CA GLY A 178 -36.18 2.29 7.40
C GLY A 178 -36.25 3.78 7.80
N VAL A 179 -35.35 4.61 7.29
CA VAL A 179 -35.25 6.04 7.58
C VAL A 179 -36.04 6.85 6.54
N VAL A 180 -36.85 7.82 6.99
CA VAL A 180 -37.55 8.72 6.10
C VAL A 180 -36.65 9.87 5.65
N ARG A 181 -36.28 9.89 4.34
CA ARG A 181 -35.40 10.93 3.76
C ARG A 181 -36.10 11.77 2.71
N ARG A 182 -37.18 11.23 2.14
CA ARG A 182 -37.96 11.83 1.05
C ARG A 182 -39.47 11.60 1.25
N SER A 183 -40.25 12.39 0.58
CA SER A 183 -41.70 12.21 0.59
C SER A 183 -42.27 12.54 -0.79
N PRO A 184 -43.30 11.81 -1.25
CA PRO A 184 -44.01 12.17 -2.46
C PRO A 184 -44.85 13.44 -2.23
N LEU A 185 -44.82 14.34 -3.20
CA LEU A 185 -45.66 15.52 -3.21
C LEU A 185 -47.07 15.23 -3.75
N VAL A 186 -47.18 14.21 -4.59
CA VAL A 186 -48.44 13.69 -5.14
C VAL A 186 -48.47 12.19 -5.05
N VAL A 187 -49.56 11.63 -4.61
CA VAL A 187 -49.85 10.21 -4.58
C VAL A 187 -51.11 9.90 -5.37
N LYS A 188 -51.25 8.68 -5.86
CA LYS A 188 -52.48 8.20 -6.50
C LYS A 188 -53.26 7.36 -5.48
N ALA A 189 -54.54 7.59 -5.35
CA ALA A 189 -55.41 6.79 -4.51
C ALA A 189 -56.78 6.63 -5.17
N ALA A 190 -57.33 5.41 -5.14
CA ALA A 190 -58.59 5.08 -5.83
C ALA A 190 -58.66 5.61 -7.30
N GLY A 191 -57.51 5.58 -7.99
CA GLY A 191 -57.38 6.00 -9.40
C GLY A 191 -57.17 7.49 -9.64
N ASN A 192 -57.16 8.37 -8.62
CA ASN A 192 -57.01 9.82 -8.73
C ASN A 192 -55.74 10.33 -8.06
N PRO A 193 -55.10 11.42 -8.60
CA PRO A 193 -53.96 12.05 -7.96
C PRO A 193 -54.39 12.96 -6.79
N TYR A 194 -53.68 12.83 -5.66
CA TYR A 194 -53.89 13.63 -4.45
C TYR A 194 -52.59 14.33 -4.06
N PRO A 195 -52.65 15.63 -3.69
CA PRO A 195 -51.49 16.34 -3.15
C PRO A 195 -51.13 15.81 -1.78
N SER A 196 -49.84 15.90 -1.44
CA SER A 196 -49.39 15.77 -0.05
C SER A 196 -49.88 16.95 0.78
N ILE A 197 -49.98 16.79 2.11
CA ILE A 197 -50.36 17.86 3.00
C ILE A 197 -49.44 19.08 2.86
N ALA A 198 -48.15 18.88 2.58
CA ALA A 198 -47.20 19.98 2.35
C ALA A 198 -47.51 20.75 1.04
N LEU A 199 -47.78 20.01 -0.05
CA LEU A 199 -48.09 20.63 -1.34
C LEU A 199 -49.42 21.42 -1.25
N ASP A 200 -50.40 20.86 -0.55
CA ASP A 200 -51.70 21.54 -0.39
C ASP A 200 -51.62 22.71 0.60
N THR A 201 -50.75 22.62 1.62
CA THR A 201 -50.41 23.76 2.49
C THR A 201 -49.79 24.89 1.68
N LEU A 202 -48.84 24.62 0.76
CA LEU A 202 -48.27 25.62 -0.14
C LEU A 202 -49.32 26.24 -1.02
N ARG A 203 -50.26 25.45 -1.58
CA ARG A 203 -51.36 25.94 -2.42
C ARG A 203 -52.26 26.94 -1.65
N VAL A 204 -52.69 26.57 -0.44
CA VAL A 204 -53.51 27.43 0.40
C VAL A 204 -52.76 28.70 0.84
N TYR A 205 -51.47 28.55 1.21
CA TYR A 205 -50.61 29.66 1.60
C TYR A 205 -50.41 30.68 0.50
N THR A 206 -50.30 30.22 -0.77
CA THR A 206 -50.12 31.09 -1.94
C THR A 206 -51.43 31.56 -2.55
N GLY A 207 -52.57 31.02 -2.13
CA GLY A 207 -53.90 31.36 -2.66
C GLY A 207 -54.15 30.79 -4.08
N GLU A 208 -53.38 29.84 -4.52
CA GLU A 208 -53.52 29.23 -5.84
C GLU A 208 -54.67 28.21 -5.87
N PRO A 209 -55.42 28.14 -7.01
CA PRO A 209 -56.58 27.24 -7.10
C PRO A 209 -56.21 25.79 -7.38
N SER A 210 -55.04 25.53 -8.00
CA SER A 210 -54.59 24.22 -8.45
C SER A 210 -53.08 24.15 -8.57
N TYR A 211 -52.56 22.96 -8.75
CA TYR A 211 -51.14 22.73 -9.07
C TYR A 211 -50.96 22.10 -10.45
N GLN A 212 -49.78 22.29 -11.02
CA GLN A 212 -49.35 21.75 -12.31
C GLN A 212 -48.34 20.67 -12.10
N MET A 213 -48.46 19.56 -12.84
CA MET A 213 -47.54 18.43 -12.81
C MET A 213 -47.08 18.10 -14.23
N LYS A 214 -45.79 18.04 -14.45
CA LYS A 214 -45.23 17.59 -15.73
C LYS A 214 -44.74 16.14 -15.63
N VAL A 215 -45.24 15.32 -16.55
CA VAL A 215 -44.86 13.90 -16.68
C VAL A 215 -44.12 13.72 -17.99
N GLY A 216 -42.89 13.23 -17.91
CA GLY A 216 -42.09 12.82 -19.08
C GLY A 216 -42.10 11.33 -19.26
N SER A 217 -41.30 10.84 -20.23
CA SER A 217 -41.17 9.40 -20.56
C SER A 217 -40.64 8.56 -19.40
N ASN A 218 -39.95 9.17 -18.45
CA ASN A 218 -39.31 8.48 -17.32
C ASN A 218 -39.98 8.77 -15.96
N GLY A 219 -41.20 9.32 -15.97
CA GLY A 219 -41.96 9.68 -14.78
C GLY A 219 -42.17 11.15 -14.59
N VAL A 220 -42.50 11.53 -13.36
CA VAL A 220 -42.72 12.95 -13.00
C VAL A 220 -41.39 13.71 -13.04
N GLU A 221 -41.42 14.89 -13.70
CA GLU A 221 -40.23 15.74 -13.80
C GLU A 221 -40.28 16.88 -12.77
N TRP A 222 -41.43 17.54 -12.62
CA TRP A 222 -41.61 18.63 -11.70
C TRP A 222 -43.09 18.90 -11.36
N ILE A 223 -43.27 19.56 -10.25
CA ILE A 223 -44.60 20.08 -9.77
C ILE A 223 -44.45 21.57 -9.57
N ARG A 224 -45.51 22.36 -9.92
CA ARG A 224 -45.49 23.81 -9.84
C ARG A 224 -46.81 24.38 -9.35
N MET A 225 -46.74 25.43 -8.52
CA MET A 225 -47.86 26.24 -8.10
C MET A 225 -47.92 27.55 -8.90
N GLY A 226 -48.99 27.78 -9.60
CA GLY A 226 -49.18 29.02 -10.34
C GLY A 226 -47.99 29.44 -11.21
N ARG A 227 -47.36 30.56 -10.87
CA ARG A 227 -46.18 31.14 -11.55
C ARG A 227 -44.87 30.94 -10.77
N GLN A 228 -44.86 30.19 -9.69
CA GLN A 228 -43.66 29.93 -8.91
C GLN A 228 -42.68 29.05 -9.70
N ASP A 229 -41.45 29.01 -9.25
CA ASP A 229 -40.43 28.09 -9.81
C ASP A 229 -40.88 26.64 -9.60
N PRO A 230 -40.62 25.76 -10.57
CA PRO A 230 -40.99 24.36 -10.49
C PRO A 230 -40.18 23.65 -9.41
N ILE A 231 -40.84 22.85 -8.60
CA ILE A 231 -40.23 21.93 -7.66
C ILE A 231 -39.82 20.66 -8.45
N ILE A 232 -38.53 20.45 -8.61
CA ILE A 232 -38.00 19.28 -9.32
C ILE A 232 -38.18 18.05 -8.45
N THR A 233 -38.75 16.99 -9.02
CA THR A 233 -39.02 15.73 -8.33
C THR A 233 -38.25 14.58 -9.00
N ASN A 234 -38.18 13.43 -8.31
CA ASN A 234 -37.84 12.19 -8.98
C ASN A 234 -39.04 11.64 -9.77
N SER A 235 -38.86 10.51 -10.47
CA SER A 235 -39.89 9.84 -11.27
C SER A 235 -41.19 9.55 -10.54
N PHE A 236 -41.15 9.39 -9.21
CA PHE A 236 -42.30 9.06 -8.34
C PHE A 236 -42.91 10.30 -7.66
N ALA A 237 -42.61 11.48 -8.18
CA ALA A 237 -43.06 12.75 -7.58
C ALA A 237 -42.53 13.03 -6.15
N GLU A 238 -41.40 12.41 -5.76
CA GLU A 238 -40.78 12.60 -4.46
C GLU A 238 -39.76 13.71 -4.46
N ILE A 239 -39.64 14.39 -3.33
CA ILE A 239 -38.54 15.30 -3.03
C ILE A 239 -37.78 14.85 -1.78
N PRO A 240 -36.44 15.05 -1.71
CA PRO A 240 -35.73 14.95 -0.46
C PRO A 240 -36.16 16.02 0.52
N ILE A 241 -36.31 15.67 1.81
CA ILE A 241 -36.70 16.58 2.87
C ILE A 241 -35.47 17.22 3.50
N ALA A 242 -35.50 18.53 3.73
CA ALA A 242 -34.45 19.27 4.43
C ALA A 242 -34.70 19.16 5.96
N PHE A 243 -33.94 18.29 6.64
CA PHE A 243 -34.13 17.99 8.07
C PHE A 243 -33.31 18.89 9.02
N TRP A 244 -32.73 19.97 8.55
CA TRP A 244 -31.95 20.90 9.39
C TRP A 244 -32.74 22.05 9.98
N ASN A 245 -34.07 22.13 9.73
CA ASN A 245 -34.93 23.20 10.27
C ASN A 245 -35.26 22.91 11.73
N GLN A 246 -35.28 23.96 12.56
CA GLN A 246 -35.76 23.96 13.93
C GLN A 246 -37.01 24.83 14.05
N PHE A 247 -38.08 24.26 14.57
CA PHE A 247 -39.33 24.94 14.73
C PHE A 247 -39.59 25.27 16.20
N PRO A 248 -40.16 26.45 16.51
CA PRO A 248 -40.78 26.68 17.82
C PRO A 248 -41.93 25.68 18.04
N SER A 249 -42.00 25.17 19.23
CA SER A 249 -42.95 24.12 19.60
C SER A 249 -43.62 24.51 20.91
N GLN A 250 -44.94 24.36 20.97
CA GLN A 250 -45.74 24.67 22.15
C GLN A 250 -46.88 23.67 22.34
N SER A 251 -47.40 23.60 23.57
CA SER A 251 -48.64 22.87 23.86
C SER A 251 -49.86 23.52 23.22
N ILE A 252 -50.85 22.73 22.79
CA ILE A 252 -52.13 23.23 22.28
C ILE A 252 -52.89 24.07 23.33
N THR A 253 -52.54 23.89 24.60
CA THR A 253 -53.14 24.63 25.71
C THR A 253 -52.64 26.07 25.84
N GLU A 254 -51.57 26.43 25.14
CA GLU A 254 -51.01 27.77 25.12
C GLU A 254 -51.67 28.65 24.05
N PRO A 255 -51.64 29.99 24.17
CA PRO A 255 -52.17 30.87 23.14
C PRO A 255 -51.47 30.68 21.79
N LEU A 256 -52.26 30.52 20.72
CA LEU A 256 -51.74 30.29 19.38
C LEU A 256 -51.12 31.56 18.78
N PRO A 257 -49.95 31.50 18.15
CA PRO A 257 -49.28 32.66 17.57
C PRO A 257 -49.94 33.11 16.25
N SER A 258 -49.89 34.42 16.00
CA SER A 258 -50.50 35.11 14.84
C SER A 258 -49.55 35.11 13.63
N GLY A 259 -50.14 35.06 12.41
CA GLY A 259 -49.42 35.19 11.16
C GLY A 259 -48.48 34.00 10.83
N LYS A 260 -48.77 32.83 11.37
CA LYS A 260 -47.90 31.63 11.26
C LYS A 260 -48.61 30.46 10.58
N VAL A 261 -47.84 29.51 10.13
CA VAL A 261 -48.32 28.17 9.75
C VAL A 261 -48.26 27.29 11.00
N LEU A 262 -49.41 26.90 11.51
CA LEU A 262 -49.56 26.13 12.74
C LEU A 262 -49.75 24.66 12.41
N VAL A 263 -48.74 23.81 12.68
CA VAL A 263 -48.80 22.36 12.38
C VAL A 263 -49.16 21.59 13.64
N PHE A 264 -50.39 21.06 13.67
CA PHE A 264 -50.90 20.31 14.80
C PHE A 264 -50.56 18.83 14.72
N GLY A 265 -50.17 18.27 15.83
CA GLY A 265 -49.92 16.83 15.95
C GLY A 265 -49.90 16.32 17.38
N ILE A 266 -49.78 15.02 17.53
CA ILE A 266 -49.83 14.33 18.82
C ILE A 266 -48.43 13.89 19.21
N THR A 267 -47.96 14.29 20.37
CA THR A 267 -46.66 13.88 20.95
C THR A 267 -46.84 13.10 22.25
N ALA A 268 -48.05 13.03 22.80
CA ALA A 268 -48.32 12.26 24.01
C ALA A 268 -48.03 10.78 23.84
N GLU A 269 -47.39 10.17 24.84
CA GLU A 269 -46.99 8.77 24.82
C GLU A 269 -48.19 7.83 24.61
N GLY A 270 -47.96 6.80 23.76
CA GLY A 270 -48.98 5.79 23.43
C GLY A 270 -49.99 6.20 22.36
N TYR A 271 -50.00 7.45 21.89
CA TYR A 271 -50.90 7.94 20.83
C TYR A 271 -50.21 8.07 19.47
N SER A 272 -48.92 8.36 19.46
CA SER A 272 -48.13 8.48 18.24
C SER A 272 -46.71 7.95 18.47
N ASN A 273 -46.15 7.34 17.43
CA ASN A 273 -44.76 6.85 17.48
C ASN A 273 -43.87 7.73 16.59
N PRO A 274 -42.73 8.16 17.08
CA PRO A 274 -41.77 8.87 16.25
C PRO A 274 -41.19 7.93 15.18
N VAL A 275 -40.89 8.47 14.00
CA VAL A 275 -40.27 7.77 12.88
C VAL A 275 -38.80 8.18 12.76
N PRO A 276 -37.91 7.25 12.33
CA PRO A 276 -36.50 7.57 12.15
C PRO A 276 -36.31 8.53 10.96
N THR A 277 -35.53 9.58 11.19
CA THR A 277 -35.11 10.55 10.17
C THR A 277 -33.59 10.73 10.18
N PRO A 278 -32.97 11.38 9.19
CA PRO A 278 -31.52 11.65 9.16
C PRO A 278 -30.99 12.35 10.42
N THR A 279 -31.76 13.20 11.05
CA THR A 279 -31.34 14.00 12.22
C THR A 279 -31.85 13.46 13.55
N GLY A 280 -32.49 12.30 13.56
CA GLY A 280 -33.02 11.62 14.74
C GLY A 280 -34.49 11.22 14.57
N ALA A 281 -35.07 10.66 15.62
CA ALA A 281 -36.48 10.29 15.61
C ALA A 281 -37.37 11.55 15.74
N MET A 282 -38.38 11.67 14.88
CA MET A 282 -39.33 12.77 14.83
C MET A 282 -40.77 12.27 14.83
N TYR A 283 -41.69 13.00 15.45
CA TYR A 283 -43.11 12.68 15.34
C TYR A 283 -43.65 12.97 13.92
N PRO A 284 -44.72 12.28 13.45
CA PRO A 284 -45.19 12.42 12.07
C PRO A 284 -45.49 13.87 11.64
N HIS A 285 -46.05 14.68 12.50
CA HIS A 285 -46.32 16.10 12.20
C HIS A 285 -45.05 16.96 12.15
N GLU A 286 -44.00 16.59 12.88
CA GLU A 286 -42.70 17.26 12.78
C GLU A 286 -42.06 16.95 11.42
N VAL A 287 -42.15 15.70 10.93
CA VAL A 287 -41.70 15.33 9.57
C VAL A 287 -42.48 16.12 8.51
N GLN A 288 -43.82 16.26 8.68
CA GLN A 288 -44.64 17.09 7.78
C GLN A 288 -44.26 18.56 7.85
N ALA A 289 -43.93 19.10 9.03
CA ALA A 289 -43.41 20.46 9.15
C ALA A 289 -42.09 20.66 8.42
N GLN A 290 -41.14 19.69 8.48
CA GLN A 290 -39.93 19.73 7.69
C GLN A 290 -40.23 19.74 6.18
N LEU A 291 -41.16 18.90 5.72
CA LEU A 291 -41.58 18.85 4.32
C LEU A 291 -42.28 20.17 3.90
N ILE A 292 -43.20 20.69 4.71
CA ILE A 292 -43.87 21.98 4.49
C ILE A 292 -42.83 23.09 4.35
N GLN A 293 -41.87 23.17 5.26
CA GLN A 293 -40.82 24.18 5.21
C GLN A 293 -39.93 24.03 3.98
N THR A 294 -39.58 22.78 3.62
CA THR A 294 -38.78 22.49 2.40
C THR A 294 -39.48 23.06 1.16
N VAL A 295 -40.80 22.86 1.06
CA VAL A 295 -41.61 23.33 -0.06
C VAL A 295 -41.82 24.83 -0.02
N LEU A 296 -42.13 25.42 1.16
CA LEU A 296 -42.34 26.85 1.33
C LEU A 296 -41.09 27.70 1.08
N SER A 297 -39.93 27.24 1.54
CA SER A 297 -38.65 27.94 1.33
C SER A 297 -38.10 27.81 -0.07
N GLY A 298 -38.64 26.89 -0.89
CA GLY A 298 -38.09 26.57 -2.21
C GLY A 298 -36.70 25.89 -2.18
N VAL A 299 -36.28 25.39 -1.03
CA VAL A 299 -35.02 24.63 -0.91
C VAL A 299 -35.14 23.32 -1.67
N GLN A 300 -34.26 23.11 -2.63
CA GLN A 300 -34.23 21.91 -3.44
C GLN A 300 -32.92 21.15 -3.24
N ILE A 301 -32.97 19.98 -2.58
CA ILE A 301 -31.88 19.04 -2.55
C ILE A 301 -31.95 18.22 -3.84
N THR A 302 -30.92 18.30 -4.65
CA THR A 302 -30.89 17.66 -5.97
C THR A 302 -30.11 16.34 -5.94
N ILE A 303 -30.72 15.29 -6.48
CA ILE A 303 -30.07 14.00 -6.77
C ILE A 303 -30.13 13.84 -8.29
N PRO A 304 -29.08 14.24 -9.04
CA PRO A 304 -29.15 14.28 -10.49
C PRO A 304 -29.05 12.89 -11.11
N ASP A 305 -29.67 12.69 -12.29
CA ASP A 305 -29.64 11.40 -13.01
C ASP A 305 -28.23 10.98 -13.43
N TRP A 306 -27.35 11.95 -13.66
CA TRP A 306 -25.93 11.67 -14.00
C TRP A 306 -25.08 11.21 -12.81
N LYS A 307 -25.59 11.26 -11.57
CA LYS A 307 -24.87 10.94 -10.33
C LYS A 307 -24.12 9.61 -10.43
N SER A 308 -24.82 8.53 -10.73
CA SER A 308 -24.24 7.17 -10.73
C SER A 308 -23.13 7.01 -11.79
N ILE A 309 -23.30 7.65 -12.97
CA ILE A 309 -22.29 7.62 -14.02
C ILE A 309 -21.06 8.42 -13.59
N PHE A 310 -21.26 9.60 -13.01
CA PHE A 310 -20.17 10.44 -12.51
C PHE A 310 -19.38 9.73 -11.41
N GLU A 311 -20.05 9.15 -10.44
CA GLU A 311 -19.43 8.40 -9.33
C GLU A 311 -18.59 7.22 -9.84
N LEU A 312 -19.11 6.45 -10.81
CA LEU A 312 -18.39 5.36 -11.44
C LEU A 312 -17.11 5.84 -12.14
N PHE A 313 -17.21 6.88 -12.98
CA PHE A 313 -16.04 7.45 -13.66
C PHE A 313 -15.02 8.00 -12.66
N PHE A 314 -15.49 8.70 -11.64
CA PHE A 314 -14.64 9.28 -10.61
C PHE A 314 -13.91 8.22 -9.80
N LEU A 315 -14.61 7.13 -9.43
CA LEU A 315 -14.03 5.95 -8.78
C LEU A 315 -12.89 5.36 -9.63
N VAL A 316 -13.15 5.11 -10.90
CA VAL A 316 -12.15 4.52 -11.80
C VAL A 316 -10.94 5.44 -11.96
N ILE A 317 -11.15 6.74 -12.17
CA ILE A 317 -10.07 7.73 -12.31
C ILE A 317 -9.22 7.81 -11.03
N CYS A 318 -9.83 7.91 -9.85
CA CYS A 318 -9.10 7.93 -8.58
C CYS A 318 -8.29 6.66 -8.36
N CYS A 319 -8.89 5.49 -8.56
CA CYS A 319 -8.21 4.21 -8.39
C CYS A 319 -7.06 4.00 -9.38
N LEU A 320 -7.22 4.36 -10.65
CA LEU A 320 -6.13 4.33 -11.65
C LEU A 320 -5.04 5.36 -11.31
N GLY A 321 -5.42 6.55 -10.86
CA GLY A 321 -4.49 7.57 -10.39
C GLY A 321 -3.62 7.08 -9.22
N ILE A 322 -4.22 6.38 -8.25
CA ILE A 322 -3.51 5.75 -7.13
C ILE A 322 -2.57 4.66 -7.61
N LEU A 323 -3.01 3.80 -8.54
CA LEU A 323 -2.18 2.77 -9.12
C LEU A 323 -0.92 3.39 -9.75
N VAL A 324 -1.07 4.44 -10.56
CA VAL A 324 0.05 5.16 -11.17
C VAL A 324 0.92 5.82 -10.09
N ALA A 325 0.32 6.50 -9.12
CA ALA A 325 1.05 7.18 -8.04
C ALA A 325 1.93 6.22 -7.25
N VAL A 326 1.42 5.05 -6.88
CA VAL A 326 2.17 4.05 -6.11
C VAL A 326 3.30 3.43 -6.92
N TYR A 327 3.10 3.09 -8.20
CA TYR A 327 4.10 2.35 -8.99
C TYR A 327 5.13 3.25 -9.68
N VAL A 328 4.74 4.47 -10.09
CA VAL A 328 5.60 5.37 -10.89
C VAL A 328 6.34 6.39 -10.02
N PHE A 329 5.69 6.97 -9.00
CA PHE A 329 6.30 8.04 -8.21
C PHE A 329 7.23 7.50 -7.12
N PRO A 330 8.19 8.34 -6.65
CA PRO A 330 8.92 8.09 -5.40
C PRO A 330 7.95 7.86 -4.23
N ILE A 331 8.34 7.05 -3.24
CA ILE A 331 7.47 6.59 -2.15
C ILE A 331 6.73 7.75 -1.48
N THR A 332 7.43 8.81 -1.10
CA THR A 332 6.84 9.97 -0.43
C THR A 332 5.77 10.67 -1.27
N LEU A 333 6.09 10.96 -2.53
CA LEU A 333 5.17 11.62 -3.45
C LEU A 333 3.97 10.68 -3.79
N GLY A 334 4.23 9.40 -3.97
CA GLY A 334 3.19 8.39 -4.24
C GLY A 334 2.18 8.29 -3.10
N VAL A 335 2.65 8.29 -1.84
CA VAL A 335 1.77 8.28 -0.65
C VAL A 335 0.94 9.56 -0.58
N ILE A 336 1.57 10.74 -0.71
CA ILE A 336 0.87 12.03 -0.65
C ILE A 336 -0.22 12.10 -1.73
N THR A 337 0.13 11.79 -2.98
CA THR A 337 -0.83 11.81 -4.11
C THR A 337 -1.98 10.84 -3.88
N SER A 338 -1.69 9.63 -3.38
CA SER A 338 -2.72 8.63 -3.10
C SER A 338 -3.69 9.10 -1.99
N LEU A 339 -3.18 9.69 -0.91
CA LEU A 339 -4.01 10.24 0.17
C LEU A 339 -4.87 11.41 -0.31
N LEU A 340 -4.35 12.27 -1.17
CA LEU A 340 -5.13 13.35 -1.80
C LEU A 340 -6.26 12.78 -2.67
N LEU A 341 -6.00 11.71 -3.45
CA LEU A 341 -7.03 11.05 -4.26
C LEU A 341 -8.09 10.35 -3.40
N VAL A 342 -7.72 9.70 -2.29
CA VAL A 342 -8.68 9.12 -1.33
C VAL A 342 -9.58 10.21 -0.74
N GLY A 343 -9.01 11.35 -0.35
CA GLY A 343 -9.76 12.47 0.20
C GLY A 343 -10.56 13.27 -0.83
N SER A 344 -10.22 13.18 -2.11
CA SER A 344 -10.86 13.98 -3.17
C SER A 344 -12.35 13.68 -3.33
N GLY A 345 -12.78 12.43 -3.07
CA GLY A 345 -14.19 12.05 -3.06
C GLY A 345 -15.00 12.91 -2.11
N TYR A 346 -14.56 13.01 -0.84
CA TYR A 346 -15.22 13.84 0.15
C TYR A 346 -15.16 15.33 -0.20
N GLY A 347 -14.03 15.81 -0.74
CA GLY A 347 -13.87 17.19 -1.17
C GLY A 347 -14.84 17.58 -2.29
N VAL A 348 -14.99 16.73 -3.30
CA VAL A 348 -15.91 16.93 -4.42
C VAL A 348 -17.36 16.85 -3.96
N SER A 349 -17.73 15.83 -3.17
CA SER A 349 -19.07 15.70 -2.62
C SER A 349 -19.47 16.91 -1.74
N HIS A 350 -18.55 17.32 -0.84
CA HIS A 350 -18.79 18.49 0.02
C HIS A 350 -18.95 19.78 -0.80
N TRP A 351 -18.17 19.94 -1.86
CA TRP A 351 -18.30 21.10 -2.75
C TRP A 351 -19.67 21.14 -3.44
N PHE A 352 -20.16 20.03 -4.00
CA PHE A 352 -21.48 19.93 -4.60
C PHE A 352 -22.59 20.21 -3.56
N TRP A 353 -22.45 19.67 -2.35
CA TRP A 353 -23.41 19.88 -1.27
C TRP A 353 -23.48 21.32 -0.81
N THR A 354 -22.35 21.99 -0.62
CA THR A 354 -22.31 23.37 -0.13
C THR A 354 -22.64 24.41 -1.19
N SER A 355 -22.31 24.15 -2.46
CA SER A 355 -22.53 25.10 -3.56
C SER A 355 -23.95 25.05 -4.15
N SER A 356 -24.57 23.88 -4.19
CA SER A 356 -25.83 23.68 -4.92
C SER A 356 -26.78 22.66 -4.27
N LEU A 357 -26.56 22.25 -3.04
CA LEU A 357 -27.30 21.18 -2.36
C LEU A 357 -27.46 19.92 -3.22
N THR A 358 -26.45 19.62 -4.05
CA THR A 358 -26.44 18.43 -4.90
C THR A 358 -25.77 17.29 -4.19
N PHE A 359 -26.45 16.16 -4.06
CA PHE A 359 -25.90 14.97 -3.43
C PHE A 359 -25.12 14.12 -4.43
N VAL A 360 -23.85 13.92 -4.13
CA VAL A 360 -22.93 12.97 -4.81
C VAL A 360 -22.28 12.13 -3.73
N ASP A 361 -22.33 10.79 -3.86
CA ASP A 361 -21.75 9.90 -2.86
C ASP A 361 -20.23 9.84 -2.94
N ALA A 362 -19.58 10.07 -1.81
CA ALA A 362 -18.14 9.95 -1.67
C ALA A 362 -17.70 8.64 -1.02
N SER A 363 -18.60 7.90 -0.42
CA SER A 363 -18.29 6.78 0.46
C SER A 363 -17.63 5.61 -0.30
N LEU A 364 -18.26 5.16 -1.39
CA LEU A 364 -17.76 4.04 -2.19
C LEU A 364 -16.46 4.42 -2.93
N VAL A 365 -16.36 5.65 -3.45
CA VAL A 365 -15.14 6.15 -4.12
C VAL A 365 -13.96 6.16 -3.17
N SER A 366 -14.16 6.68 -1.96
CA SER A 366 -13.11 6.75 -0.94
C SER A 366 -12.72 5.38 -0.41
N LEU A 367 -13.69 4.48 -0.18
CA LEU A 367 -13.44 3.10 0.25
C LEU A 367 -12.65 2.33 -0.82
N ALA A 368 -13.07 2.39 -2.07
CA ALA A 368 -12.38 1.74 -3.20
C ALA A 368 -10.95 2.27 -3.33
N SER A 369 -10.78 3.59 -3.27
CA SER A 369 -9.48 4.27 -3.33
C SER A 369 -8.55 3.83 -2.19
N LEU A 370 -9.06 3.71 -0.96
CA LEU A 370 -8.29 3.25 0.20
C LEU A 370 -7.84 1.79 0.03
N VAL A 371 -8.75 0.91 -0.41
CA VAL A 371 -8.44 -0.52 -0.64
C VAL A 371 -7.41 -0.66 -1.75
N VAL A 372 -7.55 0.07 -2.87
CA VAL A 372 -6.60 0.08 -3.98
C VAL A 372 -5.24 0.60 -3.56
N PHE A 373 -5.18 1.65 -2.72
CA PHE A 373 -3.94 2.15 -2.14
C PHE A 373 -3.25 1.12 -1.26
N ALA A 374 -4.00 0.50 -0.35
CA ALA A 374 -3.47 -0.53 0.55
C ALA A 374 -2.94 -1.74 -0.24
N GLN A 375 -3.71 -2.26 -1.20
CA GLN A 375 -3.32 -3.39 -2.05
C GLN A 375 -2.10 -3.06 -2.92
N SER A 376 -2.09 -1.90 -3.58
CA SER A 376 -0.97 -1.48 -4.44
C SER A 376 0.32 -1.32 -3.64
N SER A 377 0.24 -0.69 -2.46
CA SER A 377 1.36 -0.49 -1.54
C SER A 377 1.90 -1.82 -1.02
N PHE A 378 1.02 -2.72 -0.60
CA PHE A 378 1.39 -4.07 -0.17
C PHE A 378 2.07 -4.85 -1.30
N ASN A 379 1.49 -4.85 -2.50
CA ASN A 379 2.04 -5.56 -3.66
C ASN A 379 3.44 -5.04 -4.01
N LYS A 380 3.65 -3.72 -4.07
CA LYS A 380 4.97 -3.10 -4.33
C LYS A 380 5.98 -3.47 -3.24
N TYR A 381 5.60 -3.34 -1.97
CA TYR A 381 6.47 -3.70 -0.84
C TYR A 381 6.87 -5.17 -0.87
N TYR A 382 5.90 -6.07 -1.07
CA TYR A 382 6.15 -7.51 -1.08
C TYR A 382 7.04 -7.96 -2.24
N LEU A 383 6.85 -7.41 -3.43
CA LEU A 383 7.74 -7.69 -4.58
C LEU A 383 9.17 -7.23 -4.31
N THR A 384 9.35 -6.01 -3.80
CA THR A 384 10.67 -5.48 -3.41
C THR A 384 11.32 -6.32 -2.32
N PHE A 385 10.53 -6.79 -1.33
CA PHE A 385 11.02 -7.69 -0.28
C PHE A 385 11.50 -9.02 -0.84
N LEU A 386 10.75 -9.63 -1.79
CA LEU A 386 11.16 -10.88 -2.43
C LEU A 386 12.44 -10.72 -3.24
N GLU A 387 12.58 -9.65 -4.01
CA GLU A 387 13.80 -9.35 -4.77
C GLU A 387 15.02 -9.21 -3.86
N LYS A 388 14.90 -8.44 -2.77
CA LYS A 388 15.96 -8.32 -1.77
C LYS A 388 16.34 -9.65 -1.15
N ARG A 389 15.35 -10.49 -0.81
CA ARG A 389 15.59 -11.82 -0.23
C ARG A 389 16.27 -12.78 -1.22
N GLU A 390 15.97 -12.67 -2.50
CA GLU A 390 16.58 -13.52 -3.54
C GLU A 390 18.08 -13.18 -3.69
N ILE A 391 18.42 -11.88 -3.71
CA ILE A 391 19.81 -11.39 -3.70
C ILE A 391 20.55 -11.88 -2.44
N MET A 392 19.94 -11.78 -1.26
CA MET A 392 20.53 -12.30 -0.02
C MET A 392 20.91 -13.77 -0.12
N LYS A 393 19.99 -14.60 -0.64
CA LYS A 393 20.24 -16.05 -0.76
C LYS A 393 21.38 -16.38 -1.72
N GLN A 394 21.55 -15.60 -2.78
CA GLN A 394 22.61 -15.84 -3.77
C GLN A 394 24.00 -15.52 -3.20
N PHE A 395 24.13 -14.49 -2.35
CA PHE A 395 25.42 -13.98 -1.91
C PHE A 395 25.80 -14.30 -0.47
N ALA A 396 24.86 -14.73 0.37
CA ALA A 396 25.11 -14.99 1.80
C ALA A 396 26.19 -16.05 2.08
N GLY A 397 26.54 -16.87 1.08
CA GLY A 397 27.60 -17.86 1.21
C GLY A 397 28.95 -17.44 0.59
N TYR A 398 29.01 -16.26 -0.05
CA TYR A 398 30.19 -15.84 -0.84
C TYR A 398 30.88 -14.58 -0.31
N CYS A 399 30.20 -13.77 0.48
CA CYS A 399 30.73 -12.51 0.98
C CYS A 399 30.15 -12.16 2.36
N SER A 400 30.74 -11.16 3.02
CA SER A 400 30.29 -10.69 4.31
C SER A 400 28.88 -10.09 4.28
N PRO A 401 28.13 -10.07 5.40
CA PRO A 401 26.79 -9.46 5.47
C PRO A 401 26.76 -7.98 5.04
N GLU A 402 27.84 -7.25 5.28
CA GLU A 402 28.01 -5.84 4.89
C GLU A 402 28.03 -5.71 3.37
N VAL A 403 28.81 -6.56 2.69
CA VAL A 403 28.86 -6.61 1.22
C VAL A 403 27.51 -7.00 0.63
N VAL A 404 26.81 -7.98 1.22
CA VAL A 404 25.45 -8.35 0.80
C VAL A 404 24.50 -7.17 0.89
N THR A 405 24.59 -6.37 1.96
CA THR A 405 23.73 -5.19 2.14
C THR A 405 23.95 -4.15 1.04
N ILE A 406 25.19 -3.91 0.65
CA ILE A 406 25.53 -2.95 -0.43
C ILE A 406 25.06 -3.47 -1.80
N LEU A 407 25.22 -4.76 -2.07
CA LEU A 407 24.70 -5.39 -3.29
C LEU A 407 23.18 -5.32 -3.39
N GLN A 408 22.46 -5.36 -2.25
CA GLN A 408 21.00 -5.13 -2.22
C GLN A 408 20.60 -3.71 -2.61
N GLN A 409 21.44 -2.73 -2.26
CA GLN A 409 21.21 -1.33 -2.60
C GLN A 409 21.52 -1.06 -4.08
N ASN A 410 22.47 -1.80 -4.65
CA ASN A 410 22.95 -1.62 -6.01
C ASN A 410 23.03 -2.96 -6.80
N PRO A 411 21.89 -3.53 -7.20
CA PRO A 411 21.87 -4.84 -7.89
C PRO A 411 22.58 -4.85 -9.25
N SER A 412 22.77 -3.69 -9.88
CA SER A 412 23.47 -3.55 -11.16
C SER A 412 24.97 -3.91 -11.06
N LEU A 413 25.60 -3.75 -9.89
CA LEU A 413 26.99 -4.12 -9.67
C LEU A 413 27.28 -5.61 -9.94
N VAL A 414 26.25 -6.44 -9.92
CA VAL A 414 26.35 -7.88 -10.15
C VAL A 414 25.99 -8.26 -11.58
N LYS A 415 24.89 -7.70 -12.10
CA LYS A 415 24.29 -8.14 -13.38
C LYS A 415 25.04 -7.64 -14.61
N ASP A 416 25.57 -6.42 -14.55
CA ASP A 416 26.09 -5.77 -15.75
C ASP A 416 27.53 -6.16 -16.10
N GLY A 417 28.22 -6.90 -15.21
CA GLY A 417 29.64 -7.26 -15.34
C GLY A 417 30.53 -6.00 -15.42
N MET A 418 31.74 -6.09 -14.91
CA MET A 418 32.66 -4.96 -14.95
C MET A 418 34.07 -5.40 -15.28
N LYS A 419 34.83 -4.53 -15.98
CA LYS A 419 36.28 -4.67 -16.13
C LYS A 419 36.94 -3.85 -15.02
N LYS A 420 37.64 -4.54 -14.12
CA LYS A 420 38.23 -3.90 -12.93
C LYS A 420 39.63 -4.44 -12.65
N ASP A 421 40.51 -3.61 -12.08
CA ASP A 421 41.78 -4.04 -11.54
C ASP A 421 41.54 -4.73 -10.19
N VAL A 422 41.87 -5.97 -10.05
CA VAL A 422 41.57 -6.79 -8.87
C VAL A 422 42.76 -7.58 -8.42
N SER A 423 42.76 -7.97 -7.16
CA SER A 423 43.73 -8.95 -6.65
C SER A 423 43.06 -10.29 -6.50
N ILE A 424 43.64 -11.32 -7.11
CA ILE A 424 43.14 -12.67 -7.14
C ILE A 424 44.05 -13.52 -6.25
N VAL A 425 43.43 -14.33 -5.41
CA VAL A 425 44.11 -15.26 -4.52
C VAL A 425 43.58 -16.66 -4.78
N PHE A 426 44.51 -17.56 -5.06
CA PHE A 426 44.27 -19.00 -5.03
C PHE A 426 44.94 -19.59 -3.79
N SER A 427 44.27 -20.52 -3.14
CA SER A 427 44.85 -21.31 -2.05
C SER A 427 44.53 -22.77 -2.23
N ASP A 428 45.44 -23.64 -1.86
CA ASP A 428 45.28 -25.08 -1.99
C ASP A 428 45.84 -25.82 -0.76
N LEU A 429 45.19 -26.94 -0.38
CA LEU A 429 45.59 -27.77 0.75
C LEU A 429 46.78 -28.65 0.34
N ARG A 430 47.83 -28.62 1.11
CA ARG A 430 49.00 -29.44 0.82
C ARG A 430 48.87 -30.83 1.42
N GLY A 431 49.16 -31.85 0.60
CA GLY A 431 49.17 -33.24 1.03
C GLY A 431 47.76 -33.83 1.24
N PHE A 432 46.75 -33.32 0.53
CA PHE A 432 45.37 -33.81 0.63
C PHE A 432 45.24 -35.30 0.28
N THR A 433 45.89 -35.78 -0.80
CA THR A 433 45.76 -37.16 -1.24
C THR A 433 46.25 -38.18 -0.16
N PRO A 434 47.47 -38.05 0.42
CA PRO A 434 47.87 -38.91 1.52
C PRO A 434 47.00 -38.74 2.79
N LEU A 435 46.52 -37.54 3.03
CA LEU A 435 45.62 -37.25 4.12
C LEU A 435 44.28 -37.97 3.94
N GLY A 436 43.67 -37.88 2.77
CA GLY A 436 42.41 -38.58 2.44
C GLY A 436 42.57 -40.11 2.58
N GLU A 437 43.67 -40.67 2.09
CA GLU A 437 43.98 -42.10 2.23
C GLU A 437 44.11 -42.53 3.71
N SER A 438 44.61 -41.64 4.58
CA SER A 438 44.77 -41.93 6.00
C SER A 438 43.44 -42.10 6.77
N PHE A 439 42.34 -41.55 6.25
CA PHE A 439 41.00 -41.68 6.83
C PHE A 439 40.31 -43.00 6.45
N GLY A 440 40.78 -43.71 5.39
CA GLY A 440 40.17 -44.97 4.95
C GLY A 440 38.66 -44.83 4.75
N ASP A 441 37.87 -45.60 5.52
CA ASP A 441 36.38 -45.56 5.44
C ASP A 441 35.72 -44.47 6.29
N ASP A 442 36.51 -43.67 7.05
CA ASP A 442 35.96 -42.58 7.88
C ASP A 442 35.68 -41.33 7.05
N VAL A 443 34.69 -41.41 6.17
CA VAL A 443 34.22 -40.29 5.32
C VAL A 443 33.79 -39.10 6.15
N ARG A 444 33.15 -39.32 7.31
CA ARG A 444 32.69 -38.26 8.17
C ARG A 444 33.84 -37.47 8.80
N GLY A 445 34.86 -38.18 9.30
CA GLY A 445 36.02 -37.53 9.87
C GLY A 445 36.78 -36.69 8.84
N LEU A 446 36.94 -37.19 7.61
CA LEU A 446 37.50 -36.40 6.51
C LEU A 446 36.67 -35.17 6.16
N THR A 447 35.33 -35.32 6.10
CA THR A 447 34.43 -34.20 5.79
C THR A 447 34.48 -33.13 6.88
N ASP A 448 34.48 -33.52 8.15
CA ASP A 448 34.58 -32.61 9.29
C ASP A 448 35.92 -31.85 9.30
N LEU A 449 37.02 -32.53 8.97
CA LEU A 449 38.32 -31.89 8.82
C LEU A 449 38.33 -30.88 7.67
N MET A 450 37.78 -31.25 6.52
CA MET A 450 37.72 -30.36 5.34
C MET A 450 36.86 -29.15 5.60
N ASN A 451 35.68 -29.31 6.22
CA ASN A 451 34.84 -28.19 6.59
C ASN A 451 35.55 -27.24 7.57
N GLY A 452 36.21 -27.79 8.60
CA GLY A 452 36.99 -26.98 9.54
C GLY A 452 38.14 -26.21 8.90
N TYR A 453 38.82 -26.81 7.91
CA TYR A 453 39.86 -26.15 7.12
C TYR A 453 39.22 -25.02 6.26
N MET A 454 38.15 -25.31 5.54
CA MET A 454 37.47 -24.32 4.70
C MET A 454 36.97 -23.14 5.55
N ASP A 455 36.41 -23.39 6.71
CA ASP A 455 35.97 -22.32 7.64
C ASP A 455 37.17 -21.45 8.06
N ALA A 456 38.33 -22.10 8.38
CA ALA A 456 39.53 -21.39 8.82
C ALA A 456 40.09 -20.46 7.73
N ILE A 457 40.12 -20.88 6.46
CA ILE A 457 40.63 -20.05 5.36
C ILE A 457 39.59 -19.04 4.85
N THR A 458 38.31 -19.32 5.04
CA THR A 458 37.22 -18.44 4.56
C THR A 458 37.05 -17.18 5.45
N GLN A 459 37.14 -17.34 6.76
CA GLN A 459 36.89 -16.23 7.69
C GLN A 459 37.80 -15.02 7.44
N PRO A 460 39.14 -15.15 7.25
CA PRO A 460 40.00 -14.02 6.91
C PRO A 460 39.62 -13.28 5.63
N VAL A 461 39.07 -13.99 4.63
CA VAL A 461 38.59 -13.40 3.38
C VAL A 461 37.34 -12.55 3.63
N LEU A 462 36.38 -13.07 4.41
CA LEU A 462 35.17 -12.34 4.77
C LEU A 462 35.47 -11.12 5.64
N ASP A 463 36.36 -11.25 6.61
CA ASP A 463 36.78 -10.15 7.49
C ASP A 463 37.47 -8.99 6.72
N ALA A 464 38.10 -9.31 5.59
CA ALA A 464 38.70 -8.35 4.68
C ALA A 464 37.76 -7.88 3.55
N ASN A 465 36.45 -8.13 3.64
CA ASN A 465 35.46 -7.84 2.59
C ASN A 465 35.81 -8.42 1.21
N GLY A 466 36.58 -9.51 1.18
CA GLY A 466 36.87 -10.24 -0.03
C GLY A 466 35.66 -11.04 -0.52
N MET A 467 35.61 -11.28 -1.80
CA MET A 467 34.60 -12.10 -2.46
C MET A 467 35.11 -13.47 -2.76
N ILE A 468 34.52 -14.52 -2.16
CA ILE A 468 34.82 -15.89 -2.52
C ILE A 468 34.13 -16.23 -3.83
N ILE A 469 34.88 -16.57 -4.82
CA ILE A 469 34.36 -16.90 -6.15
C ILE A 469 33.93 -18.36 -6.20
N LYS A 470 34.82 -19.29 -5.78
CA LYS A 470 34.45 -20.70 -5.75
C LYS A 470 35.45 -21.51 -4.92
N TYR A 471 35.01 -22.67 -4.48
CA TYR A 471 35.87 -23.76 -4.01
C TYR A 471 36.04 -24.78 -5.13
N ILE A 472 37.25 -25.27 -5.30
CA ILE A 472 37.65 -26.25 -6.35
C ILE A 472 38.28 -27.44 -5.66
N GLY A 473 37.43 -28.35 -5.17
CA GLY A 473 37.91 -29.46 -4.29
C GLY A 473 38.38 -28.89 -2.95
N ASP A 474 39.65 -29.02 -2.66
CA ASP A 474 40.37 -28.52 -1.50
C ASP A 474 40.99 -27.11 -1.70
N ALA A 475 40.88 -26.57 -2.91
CA ALA A 475 41.34 -25.23 -3.25
C ALA A 475 40.25 -24.18 -3.12
N SER A 476 40.64 -22.93 -2.82
CA SER A 476 39.74 -21.78 -2.87
C SER A 476 40.24 -20.69 -3.82
N MET A 477 39.31 -19.98 -4.43
CA MET A 477 39.58 -18.79 -5.21
C MET A 477 38.75 -17.62 -4.69
N HIS A 478 39.41 -16.52 -4.35
CA HIS A 478 38.72 -15.28 -3.94
C HIS A 478 39.40 -14.06 -4.55
N ILE A 479 38.68 -12.94 -4.53
CA ILE A 479 39.15 -11.69 -5.11
C ILE A 479 38.92 -10.51 -4.15
N HIS A 480 39.73 -9.46 -4.32
CA HIS A 480 39.58 -8.16 -3.67
C HIS A 480 39.40 -7.07 -4.71
N ASN A 481 38.74 -5.94 -4.33
CA ASN A 481 38.32 -4.82 -5.17
C ASN A 481 37.13 -5.11 -6.10
N ALA A 482 36.43 -6.21 -5.92
CA ALA A 482 35.15 -6.49 -6.60
C ALA A 482 34.29 -7.46 -5.77
N PRO A 483 32.98 -7.25 -5.68
CA PRO A 483 32.19 -6.14 -6.22
C PRO A 483 32.42 -4.83 -5.47
N MET A 484 33.03 -4.88 -4.28
CA MET A 484 33.33 -3.73 -3.44
C MET A 484 34.63 -3.04 -3.89
N GLU A 485 34.65 -1.72 -3.79
CA GLU A 485 35.85 -0.93 -4.06
C GLU A 485 36.82 -1.00 -2.88
N ASP A 486 38.08 -1.27 -3.21
CA ASP A 486 39.21 -1.28 -2.27
C ASP A 486 40.44 -0.73 -3.01
N ASP A 487 40.78 0.52 -2.78
CA ASP A 487 41.92 1.18 -3.40
C ASP A 487 43.26 0.52 -3.02
N ASN A 488 43.30 -0.23 -1.90
CA ASN A 488 44.48 -0.93 -1.40
C ASN A 488 44.36 -2.46 -1.61
N HIS A 489 43.54 -2.91 -2.55
CA HIS A 489 43.22 -4.34 -2.77
C HIS A 489 44.41 -5.27 -2.83
N ALA A 490 45.55 -4.83 -3.34
CA ALA A 490 46.77 -5.61 -3.39
C ALA A 490 47.32 -5.89 -1.98
N ALA A 491 47.42 -4.85 -1.15
CA ALA A 491 47.86 -4.98 0.24
C ALA A 491 46.84 -5.78 1.08
N THR A 492 45.55 -5.55 0.84
CA THR A 492 44.48 -6.33 1.47
C THR A 492 44.57 -7.80 1.12
N ALA A 493 44.81 -8.17 -0.14
CA ALA A 493 44.98 -9.56 -0.59
C ALA A 493 46.19 -10.22 0.07
N VAL A 494 47.30 -9.52 0.16
CA VAL A 494 48.54 -10.05 0.82
C VAL A 494 48.28 -10.26 2.32
N SER A 495 47.67 -9.28 2.99
CA SER A 495 47.29 -9.40 4.42
C SER A 495 46.33 -10.57 4.66
N THR A 496 45.36 -10.74 3.76
CA THR A 496 44.41 -11.87 3.79
C THR A 496 45.15 -13.21 3.67
N GLY A 497 46.05 -13.34 2.72
CA GLY A 497 46.89 -14.54 2.55
C GLY A 497 47.69 -14.89 3.81
N ILE A 498 48.32 -13.89 4.46
CA ILE A 498 49.05 -14.07 5.72
C ILE A 498 48.08 -14.51 6.84
N ASN A 499 46.93 -13.90 6.95
CA ASN A 499 45.93 -14.22 7.95
C ASN A 499 45.31 -15.61 7.74
N MET A 500 45.15 -16.05 6.50
CA MET A 500 44.74 -17.42 6.17
C MET A 500 45.79 -18.46 6.67
N LEU A 501 47.09 -18.22 6.45
CA LEU A 501 48.15 -19.05 6.99
C LEU A 501 48.10 -19.12 8.52
N ARG A 502 47.98 -18.01 9.18
CA ARG A 502 47.84 -17.96 10.66
C ARG A 502 46.58 -18.69 11.16
N ALA A 503 45.49 -18.62 10.40
CA ALA A 503 44.25 -19.33 10.73
C ALA A 503 44.44 -20.86 10.60
N VAL A 504 45.17 -21.33 9.58
CA VAL A 504 45.50 -22.73 9.42
C VAL A 504 46.44 -23.20 10.55
N GLU A 505 47.42 -22.41 11.00
CA GLU A 505 48.24 -22.74 12.17
C GLU A 505 47.38 -22.93 13.44
N LYS A 506 46.45 -22.01 13.70
CA LYS A 506 45.52 -22.16 14.83
C LYS A 506 44.63 -23.39 14.68
N PHE A 507 44.20 -23.71 13.47
CA PHE A 507 43.44 -24.92 13.18
C PHE A 507 44.28 -26.18 13.44
N ASN A 508 45.56 -26.18 13.07
CA ASN A 508 46.49 -27.23 13.34
C ASN A 508 46.71 -27.50 14.83
N ASP A 509 46.78 -26.43 15.64
CA ASP A 509 46.85 -26.55 17.12
C ASP A 509 45.66 -27.33 17.69
N LYS A 510 44.48 -27.15 17.11
CA LYS A 510 43.26 -27.86 17.47
C LYS A 510 43.30 -29.31 17.07
N ILE A 511 43.52 -29.59 15.78
CA ILE A 511 43.45 -30.96 15.25
C ILE A 511 44.59 -31.85 15.78
N THR A 512 45.77 -31.28 16.06
CA THR A 512 46.90 -32.02 16.65
C THR A 512 46.59 -32.46 18.06
N LYS A 513 45.87 -31.63 18.86
CA LYS A 513 45.35 -32.02 20.21
C LYS A 513 44.34 -33.17 20.13
N GLU A 514 43.64 -33.30 18.99
CA GLU A 514 42.74 -34.40 18.70
C GLU A 514 43.45 -35.64 18.14
N GLY A 515 44.79 -35.62 18.06
CA GLY A 515 45.62 -36.73 17.53
C GLY A 515 45.67 -36.82 16.03
N ARG A 516 45.29 -35.79 15.31
CA ARG A 516 45.30 -35.72 13.85
C ARG A 516 46.60 -35.06 13.36
N PRO A 517 47.12 -35.43 12.16
CA PRO A 517 48.28 -34.79 11.59
C PRO A 517 47.99 -33.34 11.19
N PRO A 518 49.00 -32.43 11.30
CA PRO A 518 48.86 -31.08 10.84
C PRO A 518 48.73 -31.01 9.33
N ILE A 519 47.97 -30.04 8.84
CA ILE A 519 47.76 -29.78 7.42
C ILE A 519 48.53 -28.52 6.98
N GLY A 520 48.91 -28.46 5.73
CA GLY A 520 49.58 -27.30 5.12
C GLY A 520 48.68 -26.58 4.14
N MET A 521 48.96 -25.31 3.87
CA MET A 521 48.30 -24.53 2.82
C MET A 521 49.35 -23.82 1.97
N GLY A 522 49.14 -23.80 0.65
CA GLY A 522 49.83 -22.91 -0.26
C GLY A 522 48.90 -21.80 -0.72
N ALA A 523 49.39 -20.56 -0.91
CA ALA A 523 48.62 -19.49 -1.50
C ALA A 523 49.41 -18.72 -2.55
N GLY A 524 48.74 -18.40 -3.67
CA GLY A 524 49.31 -17.60 -4.76
C GLY A 524 48.45 -16.37 -5.02
N ILE A 525 49.08 -15.19 -5.07
CA ILE A 525 48.40 -13.88 -5.24
C ILE A 525 48.93 -13.24 -6.52
N ASN A 526 48.00 -12.72 -7.34
CA ASN A 526 48.36 -11.85 -8.46
C ASN A 526 47.30 -10.78 -8.68
N SER A 527 47.74 -9.58 -9.09
CA SER A 527 46.84 -8.44 -9.35
C SER A 527 46.84 -8.12 -10.85
N GLY A 528 45.72 -7.61 -11.32
CA GLY A 528 45.57 -7.14 -12.69
C GLY A 528 44.13 -7.03 -13.15
N LEU A 529 43.95 -6.59 -14.40
CA LEU A 529 42.63 -6.42 -14.99
C LEU A 529 41.90 -7.75 -15.18
N GLY A 530 40.67 -7.81 -14.68
CA GLY A 530 39.76 -8.93 -14.87
C GLY A 530 38.35 -8.45 -15.24
N TYR A 531 37.59 -9.35 -15.89
CA TYR A 531 36.16 -9.18 -16.14
C TYR A 531 35.42 -9.92 -15.04
N VAL A 532 34.72 -9.17 -14.17
CA VAL A 532 34.02 -9.69 -12.99
C VAL A 532 32.54 -9.52 -13.18
N GLY A 533 31.73 -10.52 -12.89
CA GLY A 533 30.28 -10.44 -12.99
C GLY A 533 29.62 -11.82 -13.05
N GLU A 534 28.32 -11.82 -13.31
CA GLU A 534 27.53 -13.04 -13.43
C GLU A 534 27.85 -13.74 -14.76
N MET A 535 28.28 -14.98 -14.68
CA MET A 535 28.71 -15.80 -15.83
C MET A 535 28.12 -17.21 -15.76
N GLY A 536 27.78 -17.77 -16.89
CA GLY A 536 27.26 -19.13 -16.95
C GLY A 536 26.34 -19.41 -18.13
N SER A 537 25.56 -20.48 -18.01
CA SER A 537 24.55 -20.85 -19.00
C SER A 537 23.20 -20.25 -18.64
N SER A 538 22.23 -20.30 -19.56
CA SER A 538 20.85 -19.83 -19.30
C SER A 538 20.17 -20.46 -18.08
N SER A 539 20.65 -21.61 -17.61
CA SER A 539 20.10 -22.34 -16.47
C SER A 539 20.93 -22.30 -15.19
N ARG A 540 22.24 -21.94 -15.30
CA ARG A 540 23.16 -21.92 -14.15
C ARG A 540 24.15 -20.77 -14.29
N HIS A 541 23.98 -19.74 -13.48
CA HIS A 541 24.87 -18.60 -13.39
C HIS A 541 25.63 -18.63 -12.05
N SER A 542 26.85 -18.12 -12.05
CA SER A 542 27.60 -17.83 -10.84
C SER A 542 28.38 -16.53 -11.03
N TYR A 543 28.64 -15.84 -9.94
CA TYR A 543 29.55 -14.70 -9.96
C TYR A 543 30.96 -15.24 -10.14
N ASP A 544 31.66 -14.79 -11.16
CA ASP A 544 32.98 -15.32 -11.55
C ASP A 544 33.86 -14.19 -12.08
N ILE A 545 35.12 -14.53 -12.36
CA ILE A 545 36.12 -13.62 -12.93
C ILE A 545 36.86 -14.32 -14.08
N LEU A 546 37.08 -13.55 -15.14
CA LEU A 546 37.92 -13.97 -16.30
C LEU A 546 39.03 -12.95 -16.53
N GLY A 547 40.22 -13.46 -16.84
CA GLY A 547 41.37 -12.63 -17.19
C GLY A 547 42.71 -13.37 -17.08
N ASP A 548 43.75 -12.82 -17.71
CA ASP A 548 45.12 -13.35 -17.63
C ASP A 548 45.69 -13.33 -16.20
N ALA A 549 45.25 -12.32 -15.41
CA ALA A 549 45.62 -12.19 -14.00
C ALA A 549 45.16 -13.42 -13.17
N VAL A 550 44.01 -14.01 -13.51
CA VAL A 550 43.46 -15.19 -12.83
C VAL A 550 44.34 -16.43 -13.09
N SER A 551 44.65 -16.66 -14.36
CA SER A 551 45.51 -17.81 -14.74
C SER A 551 46.93 -17.68 -14.19
N THR A 552 47.43 -16.45 -14.06
CA THR A 552 48.71 -16.15 -13.45
C THR A 552 48.69 -16.44 -11.95
N ALA A 553 47.66 -16.02 -11.22
CA ALA A 553 47.51 -16.31 -9.78
C ALA A 553 47.49 -17.82 -9.50
N ALA A 554 46.71 -18.60 -10.29
CA ALA A 554 46.63 -20.04 -10.16
C ALA A 554 48.00 -20.73 -10.41
N ARG A 555 48.77 -20.24 -11.38
CA ARG A 555 50.14 -20.77 -11.64
C ARG A 555 51.11 -20.41 -10.52
N ILE A 556 51.02 -19.21 -9.96
CA ILE A 556 51.83 -18.79 -8.82
C ILE A 556 51.55 -19.71 -7.63
N GLU A 557 50.26 -19.99 -7.34
CA GLU A 557 49.89 -20.93 -6.27
C GLU A 557 50.54 -22.32 -6.50
N SER A 558 50.39 -22.89 -7.68
CA SER A 558 50.93 -24.22 -7.99
C SER A 558 52.46 -24.34 -7.77
N LYS A 559 53.19 -23.21 -7.83
CA LYS A 559 54.63 -23.14 -7.58
C LYS A 559 55.02 -23.08 -6.09
N CYS A 560 54.05 -22.82 -5.21
CA CYS A 560 54.32 -22.76 -3.77
C CYS A 560 55.05 -24.05 -3.27
N LYS A 561 54.63 -25.24 -3.75
CA LYS A 561 55.22 -26.52 -3.38
C LYS A 561 56.65 -26.66 -3.93
N GLU A 562 56.85 -26.29 -5.16
CA GLU A 562 58.17 -26.38 -5.85
C GLU A 562 59.19 -25.51 -5.15
N TYR A 563 58.85 -24.28 -4.82
CA TYR A 563 59.74 -23.34 -4.15
C TYR A 563 59.81 -23.48 -2.63
N GLY A 564 59.03 -24.40 -2.05
CA GLY A 564 58.99 -24.57 -0.59
C GLY A 564 58.50 -23.36 0.19
N CYS A 565 57.71 -22.49 -0.46
CA CYS A 565 57.11 -21.29 0.11
C CYS A 565 55.63 -21.49 0.39
N LEU A 566 55.10 -20.90 1.47
CA LEU A 566 53.67 -21.01 1.81
C LEU A 566 52.83 -19.96 1.08
N LEU A 567 53.39 -18.79 0.79
CA LEU A 567 52.74 -17.68 0.10
C LEU A 567 53.64 -17.12 -0.97
N LEU A 568 53.14 -17.12 -2.19
CA LEU A 568 53.80 -16.50 -3.34
C LEU A 568 52.96 -15.36 -3.91
N VAL A 569 53.63 -14.28 -4.27
CA VAL A 569 53.01 -13.04 -4.75
C VAL A 569 53.64 -12.63 -6.08
N GLY A 570 52.81 -12.40 -7.08
CA GLY A 570 53.25 -11.88 -8.37
C GLY A 570 53.74 -10.43 -8.28
N GLU A 571 54.69 -10.08 -9.15
CA GLU A 571 55.31 -8.76 -9.19
C GLU A 571 54.31 -7.63 -9.39
N GLU A 572 53.22 -7.86 -10.14
CA GLU A 572 52.13 -6.89 -10.32
C GLU A 572 51.41 -6.53 -8.99
N THR A 573 51.30 -7.50 -8.07
CA THR A 573 50.75 -7.24 -6.74
C THR A 573 51.76 -6.48 -5.86
N VAL A 574 53.04 -6.93 -5.90
CA VAL A 574 54.11 -6.25 -5.15
C VAL A 574 54.24 -4.77 -5.53
N ASN A 575 54.15 -4.48 -6.83
CA ASN A 575 54.22 -3.09 -7.34
C ASN A 575 53.07 -2.21 -6.94
N ARG A 576 51.91 -2.81 -6.55
CA ARG A 576 50.74 -2.07 -6.03
C ARG A 576 50.76 -1.91 -4.50
N CYS A 577 51.63 -2.65 -3.80
CA CYS A 577 51.83 -2.47 -2.36
C CYS A 577 52.79 -1.34 -2.06
N SER A 578 52.61 -0.67 -0.92
CA SER A 578 53.63 0.28 -0.47
C SER A 578 54.94 -0.45 -0.05
N PRO A 579 56.13 0.09 -0.30
CA PRO A 579 57.40 -0.59 -0.04
C PRO A 579 57.65 -1.03 1.41
N ASN A 580 56.90 -0.43 2.35
CA ASN A 580 57.04 -0.70 3.79
C ASN A 580 55.92 -1.56 4.36
N ASP A 581 54.90 -1.91 3.58
CA ASP A 581 53.76 -2.66 4.09
C ASP A 581 54.14 -4.12 4.43
N PHE A 582 55.00 -4.70 3.62
CA PHE A 582 55.36 -6.12 3.75
C PHE A 582 56.86 -6.34 3.51
N PHE A 583 57.36 -7.50 4.03
CA PHE A 583 58.68 -7.94 3.79
C PHE A 583 58.70 -8.93 2.61
N PHE A 584 58.85 -8.43 1.37
CA PHE A 584 58.96 -9.25 0.16
C PHE A 584 60.38 -9.66 -0.11
N LEU A 585 60.58 -10.95 -0.45
CA LEU A 585 61.83 -11.47 -1.01
C LEU A 585 61.56 -12.02 -2.40
N LYS A 586 62.35 -11.65 -3.39
CA LYS A 586 62.23 -12.19 -4.75
C LYS A 586 62.62 -13.65 -4.76
N VAL A 587 61.70 -14.50 -5.26
CA VAL A 587 61.86 -15.95 -5.31
C VAL A 587 62.47 -16.41 -6.64
N ASP A 588 61.89 -15.98 -7.76
CA ASP A 588 62.36 -16.34 -9.10
C ASP A 588 61.62 -15.49 -10.17
N ASP A 589 61.97 -15.70 -11.44
CA ASP A 589 61.24 -15.21 -12.62
C ASP A 589 60.56 -16.38 -13.33
N LEU A 590 59.24 -16.46 -13.31
CA LEU A 590 58.47 -17.52 -13.94
C LEU A 590 58.24 -17.27 -15.43
N ALA A 591 58.67 -18.23 -16.27
CA ALA A 591 58.27 -18.27 -17.66
C ALA A 591 56.78 -18.67 -17.77
N VAL A 592 55.91 -17.72 -18.08
CA VAL A 592 54.48 -18.00 -18.28
C VAL A 592 54.26 -18.40 -19.74
N LYS A 593 53.70 -19.60 -19.98
CA LYS A 593 53.40 -20.11 -21.33
C LYS A 593 52.55 -19.09 -22.11
N GLY A 594 53.09 -18.55 -23.19
CA GLY A 594 52.46 -17.50 -24.03
C GLY A 594 52.89 -16.07 -23.72
N LYS A 595 53.79 -15.83 -22.75
CA LYS A 595 54.46 -14.53 -22.53
C LYS A 595 55.95 -14.68 -22.88
N THR A 596 56.51 -13.66 -23.54
CA THR A 596 57.92 -13.57 -23.88
C THR A 596 58.79 -13.02 -22.75
N VAL A 597 58.15 -12.52 -21.68
CA VAL A 597 58.81 -11.94 -20.51
C VAL A 597 58.40 -12.72 -19.26
N GLY A 598 59.38 -13.13 -18.46
CA GLY A 598 59.14 -13.78 -17.17
C GLY A 598 58.38 -12.90 -16.20
N VAL A 599 57.47 -13.46 -15.41
CA VAL A 599 56.77 -12.77 -14.32
C VAL A 599 57.56 -12.99 -13.04
N GLY A 600 58.02 -11.92 -12.43
CA GLY A 600 58.71 -11.98 -11.12
C GLY A 600 57.75 -12.48 -10.05
N ILE A 601 58.21 -13.45 -9.27
CA ILE A 601 57.48 -13.97 -8.10
C ILE A 601 58.24 -13.68 -6.82
N HIS A 602 57.54 -13.35 -5.78
CA HIS A 602 58.06 -13.01 -4.48
C HIS A 602 57.38 -13.84 -3.39
N THR A 603 58.10 -14.12 -2.33
CA THR A 603 57.48 -14.59 -1.09
C THR A 603 57.35 -13.44 -0.12
N VAL A 604 56.34 -13.54 0.76
CA VAL A 604 56.10 -12.60 1.83
C VAL A 604 56.45 -13.29 3.16
N LEU A 605 57.29 -12.61 3.96
CA LEU A 605 57.64 -13.07 5.30
C LEU A 605 56.90 -12.27 6.35
N ASP A 606 56.30 -12.95 7.30
CA ASP A 606 55.63 -12.33 8.46
C ASP A 606 56.65 -11.93 9.54
N LEU A 607 57.66 -11.15 9.13
CA LEU A 607 58.81 -10.75 9.92
C LEU A 607 59.06 -9.24 9.76
N LYS A 608 59.74 -8.65 10.74
CA LYS A 608 60.18 -7.26 10.66
C LYS A 608 61.39 -7.10 9.76
N LYS A 609 61.24 -6.52 8.56
CA LYS A 609 62.28 -6.34 7.53
C LYS A 609 63.59 -5.77 8.09
N ASP A 610 63.53 -4.76 8.96
CA ASP A 610 64.71 -4.08 9.52
C ASP A 610 65.64 -5.04 10.27
N LYS A 611 65.12 -6.07 10.87
CA LYS A 611 65.89 -7.11 11.59
C LYS A 611 66.67 -8.02 10.64
N TYR A 612 66.26 -8.16 9.40
CA TYR A 612 66.77 -9.13 8.43
C TYR A 612 67.42 -8.47 7.18
N ILE A 613 67.89 -7.25 7.24
CA ILE A 613 68.49 -6.52 6.13
C ILE A 613 69.66 -7.31 5.54
N LYS A 614 70.64 -7.74 6.37
CA LYS A 614 71.78 -8.55 5.91
C LYS A 614 71.39 -9.88 5.26
N PRO A 615 70.53 -10.69 5.86
CA PRO A 615 70.03 -11.89 5.20
C PRO A 615 69.32 -11.60 3.86
N ALA A 616 68.61 -10.49 3.73
CA ALA A 616 67.98 -10.08 2.46
C ALA A 616 69.02 -9.73 1.37
N GLU A 617 70.10 -8.98 1.75
CA GLU A 617 71.19 -8.69 0.84
C GLU A 617 71.94 -9.95 0.41
N MET A 618 72.13 -10.92 1.34
CA MET A 618 72.73 -12.22 1.03
C MET A 618 71.84 -13.04 0.07
N HIS A 619 70.51 -12.99 0.26
CA HIS A 619 69.55 -13.63 -0.62
C HIS A 619 69.67 -13.09 -2.08
N GLU A 620 69.72 -11.78 -2.26
CA GLU A 620 69.98 -11.20 -3.57
C GLU A 620 71.36 -11.58 -4.15
N ALA A 621 72.39 -11.62 -3.31
CA ALA A 621 73.70 -12.04 -3.72
C ALA A 621 73.71 -13.52 -4.16
N MET A 622 72.91 -14.41 -3.58
CA MET A 622 72.74 -15.79 -4.01
C MET A 622 72.21 -15.85 -5.47
N HIS A 623 71.15 -15.09 -5.78
CA HIS A 623 70.59 -15.01 -7.13
C HIS A 623 71.62 -14.44 -8.14
N MET A 624 72.35 -13.38 -7.76
CA MET A 624 73.38 -12.83 -8.64
C MET A 624 74.51 -13.80 -8.94
N ASN A 625 74.92 -14.58 -7.96
CA ASN A 625 75.95 -15.61 -8.17
C ASN A 625 75.41 -16.73 -9.04
N TYR A 626 74.23 -17.21 -8.90
CA TYR A 626 73.57 -18.19 -9.73
C TYR A 626 73.52 -17.75 -11.20
N ARG A 627 73.08 -16.55 -11.49
CA ARG A 627 73.09 -15.99 -12.87
C ARG A 627 74.44 -15.86 -13.48
N LYS A 628 75.44 -15.62 -12.65
CA LYS A 628 76.85 -15.64 -13.08
C LYS A 628 77.48 -17.02 -13.17
N GLN A 629 76.69 -18.07 -13.03
CA GLN A 629 77.15 -19.50 -13.05
C GLN A 629 78.15 -19.85 -11.91
N ASN A 630 78.20 -19.03 -10.84
CA ASN A 630 78.99 -19.25 -9.64
C ASN A 630 78.21 -20.14 -8.64
N PHE A 631 77.82 -21.34 -9.04
CA PHE A 631 76.95 -22.21 -8.32
C PHE A 631 77.49 -22.61 -6.93
N ASP A 632 78.76 -22.83 -6.74
CA ASP A 632 79.36 -23.15 -5.42
C ASP A 632 79.19 -22.02 -4.42
N LYS A 633 79.31 -20.78 -4.88
CA LYS A 633 79.04 -19.59 -4.04
C LYS A 633 77.59 -19.49 -3.68
N SER A 634 76.69 -19.74 -4.63
CA SER A 634 75.27 -19.74 -4.38
C SER A 634 74.88 -20.79 -3.37
N ILE A 635 75.39 -22.00 -3.46
CA ILE A 635 75.17 -23.11 -2.53
C ILE A 635 75.68 -22.75 -1.13
N LYS A 636 76.84 -22.10 -1.02
CA LYS A 636 77.37 -21.65 0.27
C LYS A 636 76.44 -20.63 0.91
N ILE A 637 75.98 -19.61 0.15
CA ILE A 637 75.07 -18.59 0.64
C ILE A 637 73.73 -19.20 1.05
N CYS A 638 73.24 -20.22 0.30
CA CYS A 638 72.01 -20.92 0.69
C CYS A 638 72.17 -21.59 2.06
N ASN A 639 73.28 -22.26 2.30
CA ASN A 639 73.58 -22.92 3.58
C ASN A 639 73.66 -21.89 4.74
N ASP A 640 74.33 -20.71 4.49
CA ASP A 640 74.45 -19.65 5.48
C ASP A 640 73.07 -19.00 5.80
N LEU A 641 72.11 -19.02 4.85
CA LEU A 641 70.76 -18.51 5.00
C LEU A 641 69.75 -19.50 5.57
N MET A 642 70.10 -20.77 5.71
CA MET A 642 69.17 -21.86 6.05
C MET A 642 68.37 -21.61 7.33
N ASP A 643 69.01 -21.07 8.35
CA ASP A 643 68.38 -20.74 9.65
C ASP A 643 68.07 -19.26 9.82
N CYS A 644 68.37 -18.45 8.82
CA CYS A 644 67.91 -17.08 8.75
C CYS A 644 66.39 -17.05 8.54
N PHE A 645 65.74 -15.94 8.71
CA PHE A 645 64.31 -15.77 8.54
C PHE A 645 63.45 -16.72 9.39
N GLU A 646 63.96 -17.08 10.59
CA GLU A 646 63.32 -18.00 11.55
C GLU A 646 62.98 -19.37 10.93
N GLY A 647 63.78 -19.80 9.95
CA GLY A 647 63.62 -21.07 9.27
C GLY A 647 62.49 -21.16 8.22
N GLN A 648 61.76 -20.09 8.01
CA GLN A 648 60.63 -20.05 7.06
C GLN A 648 61.08 -20.32 5.60
N MET A 649 62.32 -20.07 5.26
CA MET A 649 62.89 -20.24 3.93
C MET A 649 63.72 -21.54 3.74
N LYS A 650 63.73 -22.49 4.69
CA LYS A 650 64.52 -23.74 4.60
C LYS A 650 64.17 -24.55 3.35
N GLY A 651 62.91 -24.73 3.05
CA GLY A 651 62.47 -25.45 1.86
C GLY A 651 62.96 -24.81 0.57
N TYR A 652 62.93 -23.51 0.52
CA TYR A 652 63.39 -22.72 -0.62
C TYR A 652 64.89 -22.85 -0.84
N TYR A 653 65.71 -22.68 0.21
CA TYR A 653 67.16 -22.80 0.05
C TYR A 653 67.61 -24.23 -0.26
N ASN A 654 66.97 -25.26 0.26
CA ASN A 654 67.24 -26.66 -0.14
C ASN A 654 66.93 -26.84 -1.61
N MET A 655 65.86 -26.40 -2.15
CA MET A 655 65.53 -26.47 -3.57
C MET A 655 66.60 -25.77 -4.43
N TRP A 656 67.07 -24.59 -3.98
CA TRP A 656 68.12 -23.86 -4.69
C TRP A 656 69.44 -24.57 -4.65
N ILE A 657 69.82 -25.24 -3.57
CA ILE A 657 71.01 -26.12 -3.50
C ILE A 657 70.91 -27.25 -4.51
N GLU A 658 69.79 -27.99 -4.53
CA GLU A 658 69.53 -29.03 -5.48
C GLU A 658 69.61 -28.53 -6.95
N ARG A 659 69.04 -27.40 -7.23
CA ARG A 659 69.08 -26.74 -8.53
C ARG A 659 70.49 -26.34 -8.94
N CYS A 660 71.25 -25.78 -8.06
CA CYS A 660 72.63 -25.41 -8.31
C CYS A 660 73.48 -26.64 -8.59
N GLU A 661 73.35 -27.75 -7.84
CA GLU A 661 74.03 -28.99 -8.08
C GLU A 661 73.66 -29.61 -9.45
N TYR A 662 72.37 -29.54 -9.80
CA TYR A 662 71.91 -29.98 -11.14
C TYR A 662 72.52 -29.13 -12.25
N MET A 663 72.50 -27.78 -12.10
CA MET A 663 73.03 -26.87 -13.13
C MET A 663 74.50 -26.94 -13.32
N LYS A 664 75.29 -27.35 -12.33
CA LYS A 664 76.73 -27.71 -12.49
C LYS A 664 76.97 -28.83 -13.50
N THR A 665 76.05 -29.74 -13.73
CA THR A 665 76.12 -30.83 -14.63
C THR A 665 75.72 -30.52 -16.08
N GLN A 666 75.18 -29.28 -16.29
CA GLN A 666 74.63 -28.81 -17.57
C GLN A 666 75.71 -28.00 -18.34
N ASP A 667 75.71 -28.09 -19.67
CA ASP A 667 76.52 -27.23 -20.53
C ASP A 667 75.79 -25.96 -20.85
N LEU A 668 76.14 -24.87 -20.14
CA LEU A 668 75.43 -23.61 -20.20
C LEU A 668 76.12 -22.58 -21.08
N PRO A 669 75.43 -21.81 -21.91
CA PRO A 669 76.03 -20.73 -22.69
C PRO A 669 76.61 -19.66 -21.81
N LYS A 670 77.61 -18.91 -22.27
CA LYS A 670 78.24 -17.83 -21.50
C LYS A 670 77.37 -16.65 -21.22
N ASP A 671 76.32 -16.44 -22.02
CA ASP A 671 75.32 -15.40 -21.96
C ASP A 671 73.94 -15.92 -21.40
N TRP A 672 74.05 -17.05 -20.64
CA TRP A 672 72.87 -17.61 -20.01
C TRP A 672 72.15 -16.58 -19.09
N ASP A 673 70.84 -16.40 -19.30
CA ASP A 673 70.00 -15.42 -18.60
C ASP A 673 69.65 -15.81 -17.16
N GLY A 674 70.01 -17.00 -16.70
CA GLY A 674 69.69 -17.49 -15.38
C GLY A 674 68.30 -18.13 -15.25
N ILE A 675 67.58 -18.29 -16.37
CA ILE A 675 66.27 -18.95 -16.37
C ILE A 675 66.38 -20.45 -16.28
N PHE A 676 65.80 -21.09 -15.30
CA PHE A 676 65.65 -22.51 -15.15
C PHE A 676 64.44 -23.05 -15.90
N ILE A 677 64.66 -23.90 -16.91
CA ILE A 677 63.55 -24.55 -17.63
C ILE A 677 63.38 -25.94 -17.01
N ALA A 678 62.28 -26.14 -16.27
CA ALA A 678 61.95 -27.42 -15.67
C ALA A 678 61.69 -28.47 -16.80
N THR A 679 62.43 -29.56 -16.82
CA THR A 679 62.30 -30.62 -17.81
C THR A 679 61.27 -31.69 -17.43
N THR A 680 60.69 -31.62 -16.23
CA THR A 680 59.66 -32.53 -15.72
C THR A 680 58.31 -31.78 -15.51
N LYS A 681 57.22 -32.47 -15.93
CA LYS A 681 55.83 -32.01 -15.70
C LYS A 681 55.43 -32.25 -14.26
#